data_7f3c198a71b9de9ab14ea4715e995870
#
_entry.id   7f3c198a71b9de9ab14ea4715e995870
#
_cell.length_a   1.000
_cell.length_b   1.000
_cell.length_c   1.000
_cell.angle_alpha   90.00
_cell.angle_beta   90.00
_cell.angle_gamma   90.00
#
_symmetry.space_group_name_H-M   'P 1'
#
loop_
_entity.id
_entity.type
_entity.pdbx_description
1 polymer ?
#
loop_
_entity_poly.entity_id
_entity_poly.type
_entity_poly.pdbx_seq_one_letter_code
_entity_poly.pdbx_strand_id
1 'polypeptide(L)'
;RAVLEADLNEDTVARFTYMNFEEDDNRARAGRQMCKMTETPAYGCHPTEFGRDSFQGPGGLNGILLAVAGMASFSPLDTAPSQPLFGIRETYQAIDPVYKVHEKAYMLAIENNSFENLTIKANFAYHESGILSQQDYSQNDGRTKLFKGTNPFFPNGELPISGYTDPNSGNFGAMGIFGGSVGGYHDFGFAYDTSRSENEYTYGDITIASDFDGNVNFVAGFNMLENETVNLYDVYFNGGDAVALAPILSGARLYPSHYRNLTNPYELERTGVFAQVYIDVNEDTQITLGARWNESEKRVADAQQFLNSIILAGGTSVGDPVLAAVQRTDPNLGLVFAGLGGPALQPIPAPGEQRALTGNPISFTEEEITYKAGIDWTPDLEATDSTLIYASISRGYRPGLFNPPVDPVLFAGVDPQADPEFIDAFEIGMKNVLNDNTLIANFSAFYYDYQGLQVSKIIARTSVNENIDAEMTGLEAELAWSPSSVPGLKIDAQFSMLDTEVAGGTKSLNPHDLTGRNLGDTQGWVMKDINNASTCGFTKQQLLAGIGGGVINANPAAGALDVYLLPKTLSVNNFDSADPSGLMDPLAQIFGMGALPTLGNCASIASKLTAAGLGGFYEVEYDLGGNELTNAPKATAHIGIEYTADFTESNLQVISRLDYYWQDSMWTRLYNTTRDSIDSWDVINAQVIIKPTNSDFYARLWVQNLADDDNQTGAYFTDPSSGQFRNDFYMEPRMFGVSFGAKF
;
A
#
# COMPACT_ATOMS: atom_id res chain seq x y z
N ARG A 1 -19.11 18.10 14.60
CA ARG A 1 -18.98 19.24 13.67
C ARG A 1 -19.86 20.38 14.16
N ALA A 2 -19.32 21.61 14.18
CA ALA A 2 -20.06 22.83 14.43
C ALA A 2 -19.83 23.80 13.27
N VAL A 3 -20.88 24.49 12.85
CA VAL A 3 -20.81 25.51 11.79
C VAL A 3 -21.46 26.79 12.33
N LEU A 4 -20.75 27.90 12.21
CA LEU A 4 -21.25 29.22 12.51
C LEU A 4 -21.19 30.04 11.22
N GLU A 5 -22.31 30.61 10.81
CA GLU A 5 -22.38 31.51 9.67
C GLU A 5 -22.89 32.87 10.16
N ALA A 6 -22.29 33.92 9.67
CA ALA A 6 -22.64 35.29 10.04
C ALA A 6 -22.57 36.20 8.82
N ASP A 7 -23.64 36.98 8.63
CA ASP A 7 -23.64 38.12 7.73
C ASP A 7 -22.88 39.28 8.41
N LEU A 8 -21.67 39.56 7.94
CA LEU A 8 -20.86 40.66 8.46
C LEU A 8 -21.40 42.02 8.02
N ASN A 9 -22.00 42.07 6.85
CA ASN A 9 -22.76 43.17 6.27
C ASN A 9 -23.65 42.62 5.14
N GLU A 10 -24.35 43.52 4.38
CA GLU A 10 -25.27 43.11 3.30
C GLU A 10 -24.60 42.32 2.17
N ASP A 11 -23.29 42.49 1.98
CA ASP A 11 -22.53 41.88 0.89
C ASP A 11 -21.48 40.86 1.34
N THR A 12 -21.31 40.64 2.63
CA THR A 12 -20.22 39.78 3.14
C THR A 12 -20.74 38.77 4.12
N VAL A 13 -20.51 37.47 3.78
CA VAL A 13 -20.82 36.33 4.62
C VAL A 13 -19.52 35.69 5.09
N ALA A 14 -19.44 35.38 6.37
CA ALA A 14 -18.35 34.57 6.94
C ALA A 14 -18.90 33.28 7.51
N ARG A 15 -18.25 32.17 7.19
CA ARG A 15 -18.59 30.83 7.71
C ARG A 15 -17.38 30.24 8.41
N PHE A 16 -17.54 29.91 9.69
CA PHE A 16 -16.55 29.16 10.46
C PHE A 16 -17.04 27.73 10.67
N THR A 17 -16.19 26.74 10.36
CA THR A 17 -16.46 25.33 10.61
C THR A 17 -15.39 24.78 11.53
N TYR A 18 -15.84 24.11 12.59
CA TYR A 18 -15.02 23.30 13.45
C TYR A 18 -15.44 21.83 13.32
N MET A 19 -14.46 20.94 13.14
CA MET A 19 -14.66 19.49 13.14
C MET A 19 -13.72 18.86 14.15
N ASN A 20 -14.23 17.92 14.90
CA ASN A 20 -13.47 16.99 15.72
C ASN A 20 -14.01 15.59 15.46
N PHE A 21 -13.09 14.67 15.19
CA PHE A 21 -13.38 13.26 14.99
C PHE A 21 -12.40 12.44 15.82
N GLU A 22 -12.91 11.45 16.51
CA GLU A 22 -12.12 10.49 17.29
C GLU A 22 -12.68 9.09 17.03
N GLU A 23 -11.79 8.15 16.82
CA GLU A 23 -12.09 6.76 16.62
C GLU A 23 -11.14 5.91 17.47
N ASP A 24 -11.67 4.92 18.17
CA ASP A 24 -10.91 3.97 18.98
C ASP A 24 -11.60 2.62 18.88
N ASP A 25 -11.03 1.73 18.07
CA ASP A 25 -11.54 0.39 17.85
C ASP A 25 -10.43 -0.66 17.74
N ASN A 26 -10.80 -1.91 17.53
CA ASN A 26 -9.92 -3.05 17.45
C ASN A 26 -9.93 -3.72 16.07
N ARG A 27 -10.21 -2.98 14.98
CA ARG A 27 -10.15 -3.54 13.63
C ARG A 27 -8.73 -3.91 13.23
N ALA A 28 -8.59 -5.04 12.55
CA ALA A 28 -7.36 -5.41 11.86
C ALA A 28 -7.31 -4.71 10.49
N ARG A 29 -6.16 -4.10 10.14
CA ARG A 29 -5.96 -3.44 8.84
C ARG A 29 -5.82 -4.42 7.69
N ALA A 30 -5.35 -5.63 7.95
CA ALA A 30 -5.09 -6.64 6.94
C ALA A 30 -6.12 -7.76 7.05
N GLY A 31 -6.62 -8.17 5.90
CA GLY A 31 -7.42 -9.36 5.75
C GLY A 31 -6.59 -10.64 5.94
N ARG A 32 -7.21 -11.78 5.61
CA ARG A 32 -6.55 -13.07 5.68
C ARG A 32 -5.36 -13.14 4.74
N GLN A 33 -4.23 -13.62 5.25
CA GLN A 33 -3.04 -13.90 4.46
C GLN A 33 -3.18 -15.20 3.68
N MET A 34 -2.94 -15.15 2.38
CA MET A 34 -3.05 -16.30 1.48
C MET A 34 -1.79 -16.45 0.65
N CYS A 35 -1.42 -17.70 0.38
CA CYS A 35 -0.37 -18.01 -0.57
C CYS A 35 -0.35 -19.49 -0.94
N LYS A 36 0.36 -19.85 -2.00
CA LYS A 36 0.86 -21.20 -2.15
C LYS A 36 2.13 -21.29 -1.31
N MET A 37 2.08 -22.10 -0.25
CA MET A 37 3.23 -22.34 0.62
C MET A 37 4.32 -23.10 -0.12
N THR A 38 5.58 -22.73 0.16
CA THR A 38 6.73 -23.57 -0.19
C THR A 38 6.82 -24.77 0.75
N GLU A 39 7.51 -25.84 0.34
CA GLU A 39 7.77 -27.01 1.20
C GLU A 39 8.58 -26.66 2.46
N THR A 40 9.28 -25.53 2.42
CA THR A 40 10.01 -24.99 3.58
C THR A 40 9.33 -23.72 4.06
N PRO A 41 8.47 -23.79 5.07
CA PRO A 41 7.68 -22.64 5.55
C PRO A 41 8.49 -21.41 5.89
N ALA A 42 9.75 -21.56 6.32
CA ALA A 42 10.65 -20.44 6.58
C ALA A 42 10.87 -19.51 5.38
N TYR A 43 10.72 -20.01 4.16
CA TYR A 43 10.85 -19.18 2.96
C TYR A 43 9.58 -18.40 2.62
N GLY A 44 8.45 -18.75 3.21
CA GLY A 44 7.18 -18.10 2.94
C GLY A 44 6.47 -18.68 1.71
N CYS A 45 5.81 -17.82 0.96
CA CYS A 45 5.02 -18.20 -0.20
C CYS A 45 5.88 -18.49 -1.43
N HIS A 46 5.32 -19.29 -2.34
CA HIS A 46 5.94 -19.55 -3.64
C HIS A 46 6.01 -18.24 -4.46
N PRO A 47 7.17 -17.90 -5.05
CA PRO A 47 7.35 -16.60 -5.70
C PRO A 47 6.52 -16.41 -6.97
N THR A 48 6.25 -17.49 -7.72
CA THR A 48 5.59 -17.41 -9.04
C THR A 48 4.22 -18.05 -9.10
N GLU A 49 3.83 -18.83 -8.10
CA GLU A 49 2.54 -19.50 -8.06
C GLU A 49 1.64 -18.88 -7.00
N PHE A 50 0.35 -18.80 -7.29
CA PHE A 50 -0.67 -18.36 -6.35
C PHE A 50 -1.45 -19.55 -5.82
N GLY A 51 -1.78 -19.53 -4.54
CA GLY A 51 -2.66 -20.46 -3.87
C GLY A 51 -3.46 -19.72 -2.80
N ARG A 52 -4.65 -20.20 -2.53
CA ARG A 52 -5.55 -19.64 -1.50
C ARG A 52 -5.40 -20.37 -0.15
N ASP A 53 -4.30 -21.07 0.05
CA ASP A 53 -4.00 -21.67 1.34
C ASP A 53 -3.72 -20.60 2.38
N SER A 54 -4.16 -20.80 3.61
CA SER A 54 -3.79 -19.90 4.69
C SER A 54 -2.30 -20.01 4.95
N PHE A 55 -1.65 -18.85 4.98
CA PHE A 55 -0.30 -18.77 5.52
C PHE A 55 -0.35 -19.05 7.03
N GLN A 56 0.37 -20.05 7.53
CA GLN A 56 0.20 -20.55 8.89
C GLN A 56 1.52 -20.67 9.65
N GLY A 57 2.47 -19.90 9.30
CA GLY A 57 3.77 -19.97 9.94
C GLY A 57 4.55 -18.67 9.87
N PRO A 58 5.58 -18.52 10.69
CA PRO A 58 6.49 -17.41 10.58
C PRO A 58 7.28 -17.57 9.29
N GLY A 59 6.86 -16.87 8.24
CA GLY A 59 7.59 -16.83 6.98
C GLY A 59 8.60 -15.69 6.91
N GLY A 60 9.37 -15.67 5.83
CA GLY A 60 10.33 -14.63 5.59
C GLY A 60 11.42 -14.55 6.66
N LEU A 61 11.79 -13.34 7.04
CA LEU A 61 12.90 -13.11 7.98
C LEU A 61 12.64 -13.74 9.36
N ASN A 62 11.44 -13.59 9.91
CA ASN A 62 11.11 -14.16 11.21
C ASN A 62 11.27 -15.69 11.21
N GLY A 63 10.76 -16.37 10.17
CA GLY A 63 10.89 -17.81 10.01
C GLY A 63 12.34 -18.28 9.86
N ILE A 64 13.13 -17.57 9.05
CA ILE A 64 14.54 -17.87 8.83
C ILE A 64 15.33 -17.72 10.15
N LEU A 65 15.12 -16.66 10.89
CA LEU A 65 15.80 -16.42 12.16
C LEU A 65 15.48 -17.52 13.19
N LEU A 66 14.23 -17.94 13.29
CA LEU A 66 13.80 -19.01 14.15
C LEU A 66 14.39 -20.37 13.70
N ALA A 67 14.46 -20.61 12.39
CA ALA A 67 15.08 -21.81 11.84
C ALA A 67 16.59 -21.86 12.12
N VAL A 68 17.31 -20.75 11.87
CA VAL A 68 18.75 -20.62 12.12
C VAL A 68 19.06 -20.82 13.60
N ALA A 69 18.24 -20.31 14.49
CA ALA A 69 18.40 -20.52 15.93
C ALA A 69 18.07 -21.94 16.40
N GLY A 70 17.62 -22.82 15.50
CA GLY A 70 17.18 -24.18 15.85
C GLY A 70 15.94 -24.20 16.75
N MET A 71 15.21 -23.11 16.79
CA MET A 71 14.10 -22.90 17.70
C MET A 71 12.75 -23.23 17.08
N ALA A 72 12.65 -23.23 15.76
CA ALA A 72 11.46 -23.63 15.05
C ALA A 72 11.56 -25.12 14.71
N SER A 73 10.63 -25.88 15.22
CA SER A 73 10.37 -27.23 14.74
C SER A 73 9.57 -27.10 13.45
N PHE A 74 10.23 -26.92 12.33
CA PHE A 74 9.60 -27.05 11.03
C PHE A 74 9.45 -28.54 10.74
N SER A 75 8.49 -29.18 11.41
CA SER A 75 8.13 -30.55 11.03
C SER A 75 7.34 -30.47 9.72
N PRO A 76 7.80 -31.16 8.66
CA PRO A 76 6.99 -31.35 7.47
C PRO A 76 5.67 -32.09 7.75
N LEU A 77 5.56 -32.68 8.91
CA LEU A 77 4.40 -33.45 9.38
C LEU A 77 3.34 -32.54 10.05
N ASP A 78 3.67 -31.31 10.40
CA ASP A 78 2.70 -30.30 10.79
C ASP A 78 2.15 -29.55 9.58
N THR A 79 2.35 -30.05 8.38
CA THR A 79 1.50 -29.76 7.25
C THR A 79 0.12 -30.32 7.55
N ALA A 80 -0.57 -29.66 8.44
CA ALA A 80 -1.99 -29.86 8.60
C ALA A 80 -2.68 -29.68 7.25
N PRO A 81 -3.78 -30.40 7.04
CA PRO A 81 -4.43 -30.43 5.76
C PRO A 81 -4.68 -29.02 5.23
N SER A 82 -4.53 -28.86 3.94
CA SER A 82 -4.84 -27.70 3.13
C SER A 82 -6.28 -27.15 3.26
N GLN A 83 -6.98 -27.49 4.32
CA GLN A 83 -8.30 -26.95 4.59
C GLN A 83 -8.16 -25.61 5.31
N PRO A 84 -8.82 -24.57 4.82
CA PRO A 84 -8.91 -23.33 5.57
C PRO A 84 -9.55 -23.62 6.92
N LEU A 85 -8.83 -23.28 7.99
CA LEU A 85 -9.31 -23.53 9.36
C LEU A 85 -10.43 -22.60 9.76
N PHE A 86 -10.70 -21.59 8.98
CA PHE A 86 -11.63 -20.49 9.25
C PHE A 86 -12.10 -19.86 7.93
N GLY A 87 -13.15 -19.07 7.99
CA GLY A 87 -13.72 -18.37 6.85
C GLY A 87 -12.76 -17.33 6.24
N ILE A 88 -13.05 -16.89 5.04
CA ILE A 88 -12.20 -15.93 4.30
C ILE A 88 -12.07 -14.56 5.00
N ARG A 89 -13.02 -14.20 5.87
CA ARG A 89 -13.05 -12.95 6.65
C ARG A 89 -12.52 -13.11 8.07
N GLU A 90 -12.08 -14.32 8.43
CA GLU A 90 -11.55 -14.60 9.75
C GLU A 90 -10.02 -14.58 9.72
N THR A 91 -9.40 -13.98 10.72
CA THR A 91 -7.96 -13.94 10.90
C THR A 91 -7.58 -14.41 12.29
N TYR A 92 -6.42 -15.03 12.43
CA TYR A 92 -5.83 -15.24 13.72
C TYR A 92 -5.07 -14.00 14.16
N GLN A 93 -5.30 -13.56 15.37
CA GLN A 93 -4.58 -12.45 15.98
C GLN A 93 -4.03 -12.91 17.34
N ALA A 94 -2.71 -12.94 17.48
CA ALA A 94 -2.06 -13.26 18.75
C ALA A 94 -2.23 -12.19 19.81
N ILE A 95 -2.55 -10.97 19.37
CA ILE A 95 -2.87 -9.80 20.19
C ILE A 95 -4.13 -9.12 19.65
N ASP A 96 -4.86 -8.45 20.50
CA ASP A 96 -5.99 -7.62 20.04
C ASP A 96 -5.46 -6.45 19.21
N PRO A 97 -5.99 -6.25 17.99
CA PRO A 97 -5.63 -5.10 17.19
C PRO A 97 -6.03 -3.79 17.88
N VAL A 98 -5.31 -2.71 17.56
CA VAL A 98 -5.64 -1.35 18.00
C VAL A 98 -5.72 -0.47 16.77
N TYR A 99 -6.77 0.31 16.67
CA TYR A 99 -6.94 1.32 15.65
C TYR A 99 -7.51 2.59 16.27
N LYS A 100 -6.71 3.65 16.30
CA LYS A 100 -7.09 4.95 16.86
C LYS A 100 -6.81 6.03 15.86
N VAL A 101 -7.79 6.89 15.66
CA VAL A 101 -7.68 8.08 14.82
C VAL A 101 -8.19 9.28 15.59
N HIS A 102 -7.51 10.39 15.45
CA HIS A 102 -8.02 11.69 15.85
C HIS A 102 -7.84 12.68 14.71
N GLU A 103 -8.80 13.59 14.60
CA GLU A 103 -8.79 14.61 13.57
C GLU A 103 -9.47 15.87 14.09
N LYS A 104 -8.82 17.03 13.91
CA LYS A 104 -9.41 18.33 14.19
C LYS A 104 -9.19 19.26 13.00
N ALA A 105 -10.24 19.93 12.59
CA ALA A 105 -10.17 20.91 11.52
C ALA A 105 -10.87 22.21 11.90
N TYR A 106 -10.23 23.31 11.55
CA TYR A 106 -10.73 24.67 11.69
C TYR A 106 -10.73 25.30 10.30
N MET A 107 -11.88 25.74 9.83
CA MET A 107 -12.00 26.33 8.50
C MET A 107 -12.74 27.64 8.61
N LEU A 108 -12.22 28.66 7.95
CA LEU A 108 -12.86 29.97 7.79
C LEU A 108 -13.04 30.24 6.30
N ALA A 109 -14.27 30.45 5.87
CA ALA A 109 -14.59 30.89 4.52
C ALA A 109 -15.25 32.27 4.58
N ILE A 110 -14.80 33.18 3.76
CA ILE A 110 -15.38 34.55 3.61
C ILE A 110 -15.75 34.72 2.15
N GLU A 111 -16.99 35.13 1.90
CA GLU A 111 -17.46 35.53 0.58
C GLU A 111 -17.90 36.97 0.63
N ASN A 112 -17.43 37.75 -0.32
CA ASN A 112 -17.75 39.20 -0.46
C ASN A 112 -18.23 39.51 -1.86
N ASN A 113 -19.39 40.17 -1.96
CA ASN A 113 -20.07 40.58 -3.19
C ASN A 113 -20.24 42.11 -3.22
N SER A 114 -19.43 42.88 -2.46
CA SER A 114 -19.53 44.35 -2.40
C SER A 114 -19.13 45.06 -3.71
N PHE A 115 -18.45 44.36 -4.60
CA PHE A 115 -18.04 44.88 -5.89
C PHE A 115 -19.06 44.49 -6.96
N GLU A 116 -19.51 45.46 -7.73
CA GLU A 116 -20.42 45.19 -8.83
C GLU A 116 -19.82 44.18 -9.81
N ASN A 117 -20.52 43.08 -10.05
CA ASN A 117 -20.12 41.97 -10.95
C ASN A 117 -18.83 41.24 -10.57
N LEU A 118 -18.40 41.32 -9.30
CA LEU A 118 -17.27 40.53 -8.81
C LEU A 118 -17.60 39.83 -7.48
N THR A 119 -17.30 38.57 -7.38
CA THR A 119 -17.32 37.81 -6.13
C THR A 119 -15.89 37.50 -5.71
N ILE A 120 -15.56 37.82 -4.46
CA ILE A 120 -14.27 37.48 -3.85
C ILE A 120 -14.51 36.44 -2.77
N LYS A 121 -13.80 35.33 -2.86
CA LYS A 121 -13.81 34.25 -1.84
C LYS A 121 -12.42 34.09 -1.26
N ALA A 122 -12.35 33.98 0.07
CA ALA A 122 -11.12 33.65 0.78
C ALA A 122 -11.40 32.48 1.73
N ASN A 123 -10.56 31.45 1.66
CA ASN A 123 -10.64 30.33 2.55
C ASN A 123 -9.32 30.19 3.31
N PHE A 124 -9.45 29.76 4.55
CA PHE A 124 -8.33 29.37 5.40
C PHE A 124 -8.71 28.11 6.14
N ALA A 125 -7.79 27.15 6.20
CA ALA A 125 -7.97 25.90 6.96
C ALA A 125 -6.70 25.56 7.73
N TYR A 126 -6.90 25.11 8.95
CA TYR A 126 -5.87 24.40 9.75
C TYR A 126 -6.42 23.05 10.13
N HIS A 127 -5.62 22.01 9.94
CA HIS A 127 -6.02 20.64 10.21
C HIS A 127 -4.88 19.90 10.90
N GLU A 128 -5.19 19.18 11.96
CA GLU A 128 -4.32 18.22 12.63
C GLU A 128 -4.98 16.85 12.63
N SER A 129 -4.20 15.81 12.35
CA SER A 129 -4.69 14.43 12.40
C SER A 129 -3.60 13.47 12.83
N GLY A 130 -4.00 12.37 13.47
CA GLY A 130 -3.10 11.32 13.83
C GLY A 130 -3.76 9.95 13.77
N ILE A 131 -2.95 8.95 13.49
CA ILE A 131 -3.36 7.54 13.47
C ILE A 131 -2.38 6.70 14.24
N LEU A 132 -2.89 5.77 15.04
CA LEU A 132 -2.16 4.66 15.63
C LEU A 132 -2.86 3.37 15.24
N SER A 133 -2.14 2.48 14.55
CA SER A 133 -2.66 1.18 14.18
C SER A 133 -1.66 0.10 14.56
N GLN A 134 -2.13 -0.96 15.21
CA GLN A 134 -1.33 -2.08 15.71
C GLN A 134 -2.04 -3.39 15.45
N GLN A 135 -1.31 -4.42 15.00
CA GLN A 135 -1.88 -5.74 14.78
C GLN A 135 -0.84 -6.86 14.78
N ASP A 136 -1.29 -8.09 14.84
CA ASP A 136 -0.45 -9.25 14.53
C ASP A 136 -0.20 -9.30 13.01
N TYR A 137 1.06 -9.14 12.63
CA TYR A 137 1.49 -9.16 11.25
C TYR A 137 1.65 -10.59 10.69
N SER A 138 1.88 -11.57 11.57
CA SER A 138 2.15 -12.97 11.18
C SER A 138 0.88 -13.80 10.99
N GLN A 139 -0.23 -13.44 11.65
CA GLN A 139 -1.49 -14.18 11.66
C GLN A 139 -1.28 -15.71 11.91
N ASN A 140 -0.29 -16.06 12.73
CA ASN A 140 0.04 -17.44 13.02
C ASN A 140 -1.00 -18.06 13.97
N ASP A 141 -1.58 -19.18 13.60
CA ASP A 141 -2.58 -19.88 14.40
C ASP A 141 -2.02 -20.63 15.63
N GLY A 142 -0.73 -20.50 15.87
CA GLY A 142 -0.05 -21.10 17.03
C GLY A 142 0.13 -22.62 16.95
N ARG A 143 -0.17 -23.28 15.84
CA ARG A 143 0.05 -24.74 15.71
C ARG A 143 1.51 -25.09 15.58
N THR A 144 2.29 -24.27 14.89
CA THR A 144 3.74 -24.42 14.80
C THR A 144 4.38 -23.87 16.07
N LYS A 145 4.63 -24.74 17.03
CA LYS A 145 5.22 -24.36 18.31
C LYS A 145 6.73 -24.18 18.19
N LEU A 146 7.23 -23.12 18.79
CA LEU A 146 8.66 -22.95 19.04
C LEU A 146 9.10 -23.84 20.21
N PHE A 147 10.36 -24.25 20.21
CA PHE A 147 11.03 -24.93 21.32
C PHE A 147 10.50 -26.31 21.71
N LYS A 148 9.69 -26.98 20.89
CA LYS A 148 9.29 -28.36 21.26
C LYS A 148 10.40 -29.37 21.07
N GLY A 149 10.95 -29.80 22.21
CA GLY A 149 11.43 -31.13 22.56
C GLY A 149 12.57 -31.77 21.75
N THR A 150 13.05 -31.17 20.68
CA THR A 150 14.08 -31.78 19.81
C THR A 150 15.36 -30.98 19.68
N ASN A 151 15.40 -29.75 20.24
CA ASN A 151 16.61 -28.95 20.22
C ASN A 151 17.58 -29.42 21.30
N PRO A 152 18.75 -29.97 20.94
CA PRO A 152 19.72 -30.47 21.93
C PRO A 152 20.29 -29.38 22.86
N PHE A 153 20.19 -28.09 22.45
CA PHE A 153 20.62 -26.95 23.27
C PHE A 153 19.53 -26.49 24.25
N PHE A 154 18.27 -26.78 23.97
CA PHE A 154 17.12 -26.41 24.79
C PHE A 154 16.15 -27.58 24.94
N PRO A 155 16.56 -28.67 25.64
CA PRO A 155 15.78 -29.91 25.67
C PRO A 155 14.39 -29.75 26.31
N ASN A 156 14.18 -28.71 27.07
CA ASN A 156 12.89 -28.37 27.70
C ASN A 156 12.11 -27.29 26.95
N GLY A 157 12.59 -26.82 25.79
CA GLY A 157 11.95 -25.79 25.02
C GLY A 157 12.13 -24.38 25.61
N GLU A 158 13.11 -24.17 26.48
CA GLU A 158 13.33 -22.92 27.21
C GLU A 158 14.65 -22.28 26.80
N LEU A 159 14.64 -20.96 26.55
CA LEU A 159 15.85 -20.15 26.38
C LEU A 159 16.36 -19.74 27.77
N PRO A 160 17.59 -20.09 28.16
CA PRO A 160 18.13 -19.69 29.45
C PRO A 160 18.61 -18.22 29.44
N ILE A 161 17.70 -17.28 29.25
CA ILE A 161 18.00 -15.85 29.29
C ILE A 161 17.70 -15.34 30.70
N SER A 162 18.74 -15.13 31.51
CA SER A 162 18.53 -14.59 32.85
C SER A 162 17.96 -13.18 32.79
N GLY A 163 16.84 -12.97 33.46
CA GLY A 163 16.17 -11.66 33.55
C GLY A 163 14.97 -11.50 32.58
N TYR A 164 14.72 -12.45 31.70
CA TYR A 164 13.55 -12.50 30.82
C TYR A 164 12.69 -13.72 31.16
N THR A 165 12.13 -13.72 32.34
CA THR A 165 11.20 -14.74 32.79
C THR A 165 9.77 -14.30 32.55
N ASP A 166 8.89 -15.21 32.13
CA ASP A 166 7.47 -15.00 32.24
C ASP A 166 7.12 -14.66 33.69
N PRO A 167 6.64 -13.45 33.98
CA PRO A 167 6.36 -13.04 35.36
C PRO A 167 5.28 -13.91 36.01
N ASN A 168 4.48 -14.65 35.23
CA ASN A 168 3.41 -15.48 35.72
C ASN A 168 3.82 -16.96 35.94
N SER A 169 4.84 -17.45 35.27
CA SER A 169 5.25 -18.85 35.36
C SER A 169 6.56 -19.10 36.12
N GLY A 170 7.39 -18.08 36.25
CA GLY A 170 8.73 -18.22 36.84
C GLY A 170 9.71 -19.00 35.98
N ASN A 171 9.30 -19.46 34.79
CA ASN A 171 10.10 -20.22 33.84
C ASN A 171 10.58 -19.32 32.70
N PHE A 172 11.70 -19.69 32.08
CA PHE A 172 12.15 -19.13 30.82
C PHE A 172 11.29 -19.74 29.67
N GLY A 173 10.00 -19.55 29.76
CA GLY A 173 9.07 -20.10 28.75
C GLY A 173 8.94 -19.16 27.57
N ALA A 174 8.15 -19.49 26.67
CA ALA A 174 7.61 -18.79 25.52
C ALA A 174 8.26 -17.44 25.19
N MET A 175 8.95 -17.38 24.07
CA MET A 175 9.49 -16.12 23.56
C MET A 175 8.38 -15.23 23.03
N GLY A 176 8.17 -14.12 23.70
CA GLY A 176 7.55 -12.98 23.07
C GLY A 176 8.61 -12.15 22.35
N ILE A 177 8.23 -11.00 21.82
CA ILE A 177 9.19 -10.05 21.33
C ILE A 177 9.87 -9.44 22.56
N PHE A 178 11.19 -9.59 22.61
CA PHE A 178 12.05 -9.15 23.70
C PHE A 178 11.53 -9.59 25.09
N GLY A 179 11.42 -10.92 25.25
CA GLY A 179 10.95 -11.50 26.52
C GLY A 179 9.53 -11.12 26.90
N GLY A 180 8.65 -10.92 25.92
CA GLY A 180 7.25 -10.58 26.14
C GLY A 180 6.96 -9.12 26.45
N SER A 181 7.96 -8.23 26.39
CA SER A 181 7.77 -6.80 26.62
C SER A 181 6.92 -6.12 25.54
N VAL A 182 6.82 -6.71 24.35
CA VAL A 182 5.97 -6.28 23.25
C VAL A 182 5.08 -7.43 22.81
N GLY A 183 3.77 -7.24 22.84
CA GLY A 183 2.79 -8.22 22.41
C GLY A 183 2.63 -9.45 23.31
N GLY A 184 3.32 -9.53 24.45
CA GLY A 184 3.23 -10.66 25.38
C GLY A 184 4.13 -11.85 25.01
N TYR A 185 3.97 -12.96 25.74
CA TYR A 185 4.73 -14.21 25.53
C TYR A 185 3.97 -15.14 24.58
N HIS A 186 4.67 -15.66 23.55
CA HIS A 186 4.11 -16.63 22.61
C HIS A 186 5.06 -17.81 22.42
N ASP A 187 4.51 -19.02 22.36
CA ASP A 187 5.26 -20.24 22.10
C ASP A 187 5.29 -20.63 20.61
N PHE A 188 5.02 -19.67 19.75
CA PHE A 188 5.02 -19.79 18.28
C PHE A 188 5.65 -18.55 17.64
N GLY A 189 5.97 -18.64 16.35
CA GLY A 189 6.50 -17.52 15.57
C GLY A 189 5.48 -16.38 15.51
N PHE A 190 5.86 -15.19 15.94
CA PHE A 190 5.01 -14.04 16.10
C PHE A 190 5.69 -12.78 15.57
N ALA A 191 4.97 -11.98 14.86
CA ALA A 191 5.38 -10.65 14.42
C ALA A 191 4.24 -9.65 14.66
N TYR A 192 4.59 -8.47 15.08
CA TYR A 192 3.68 -7.40 15.48
C TYR A 192 4.04 -6.13 14.75
N ASP A 193 3.09 -5.51 14.07
CA ASP A 193 3.33 -4.24 13.42
C ASP A 193 2.61 -3.08 14.12
N THR A 194 3.26 -1.92 14.09
CA THR A 194 2.74 -0.65 14.56
C THR A 194 2.95 0.41 13.51
N SER A 195 1.90 1.10 13.13
CA SER A 195 1.93 2.27 12.27
C SER A 195 1.42 3.48 13.03
N ARG A 196 2.20 4.55 13.07
CA ARG A 196 1.82 5.83 13.66
C ARG A 196 2.11 6.94 12.65
N SER A 197 1.16 7.82 12.46
CA SER A 197 1.32 9.04 11.68
C SER A 197 0.72 10.21 12.45
N GLU A 198 1.40 11.34 12.44
CA GLU A 198 0.89 12.62 12.89
C GLU A 198 1.08 13.59 11.74
N ASN A 199 0.06 14.38 11.44
CA ASN A 199 0.03 15.25 10.28
C ASN A 199 -0.63 16.57 10.64
N GLU A 200 0.03 17.67 10.28
CA GLU A 200 -0.49 19.03 10.41
C GLU A 200 -0.42 19.73 9.06
N TYR A 201 -1.50 20.38 8.65
CA TYR A 201 -1.44 21.24 7.48
C TYR A 201 -2.21 22.55 7.65
N THR A 202 -1.69 23.55 6.98
CA THR A 202 -2.30 24.86 6.84
C THR A 202 -2.57 25.15 5.36
N TYR A 203 -3.76 25.60 5.06
CA TYR A 203 -4.17 25.93 3.70
C TYR A 203 -4.80 27.33 3.65
N GLY A 204 -4.50 28.07 2.61
CA GLY A 204 -5.16 29.34 2.32
C GLY A 204 -5.35 29.56 0.83
N ASP A 205 -6.49 30.13 0.43
CA ASP A 205 -6.73 30.58 -0.93
C ASP A 205 -7.54 31.88 -1.00
N ILE A 206 -7.34 32.60 -2.09
CA ILE A 206 -8.17 33.74 -2.50
C ILE A 206 -8.55 33.52 -3.97
N THR A 207 -9.84 33.64 -4.26
CA THR A 207 -10.41 33.53 -5.60
C THR A 207 -11.25 34.74 -5.91
N ILE A 208 -11.12 35.27 -7.12
CA ILE A 208 -11.92 36.33 -7.66
C ILE A 208 -12.63 35.83 -8.91
N ALA A 209 -13.96 35.92 -8.93
CA ALA A 209 -14.79 35.52 -10.06
C ALA A 209 -15.56 36.76 -10.56
N SER A 210 -15.63 36.93 -11.88
CA SER A 210 -16.45 37.97 -12.51
C SER A 210 -17.80 37.40 -12.93
N ASP A 211 -18.81 38.33 -13.00
CA ASP A 211 -20.14 38.08 -13.57
C ASP A 211 -20.54 39.31 -14.37
N PHE A 212 -19.79 39.58 -15.46
CA PHE A 212 -20.01 40.73 -16.34
C PHE A 212 -21.10 40.40 -17.36
N ASP A 213 -21.90 41.43 -17.69
CA ASP A 213 -22.89 41.33 -18.78
C ASP A 213 -22.27 41.17 -20.20
N GLY A 214 -20.94 41.24 -20.30
CA GLY A 214 -20.19 41.11 -21.55
C GLY A 214 -19.87 39.67 -21.91
N ASN A 215 -19.26 39.49 -23.10
CA ASN A 215 -18.92 38.18 -23.63
C ASN A 215 -17.75 37.47 -22.91
N VAL A 216 -17.14 38.11 -21.91
CA VAL A 216 -15.95 37.56 -21.26
C VAL A 216 -16.10 37.63 -19.76
N ASN A 217 -15.99 36.50 -19.13
CA ASN A 217 -15.90 36.34 -17.69
C ASN A 217 -14.62 35.61 -17.29
N PHE A 218 -14.21 35.67 -16.05
CA PHE A 218 -13.00 35.05 -15.58
C PHE A 218 -13.12 34.59 -14.13
N VAL A 219 -12.27 33.61 -13.78
CA VAL A 219 -11.92 33.24 -12.41
C VAL A 219 -10.40 33.30 -12.31
N ALA A 220 -9.88 33.98 -11.28
CA ALA A 220 -8.45 34.00 -10.99
C ALA A 220 -8.22 33.81 -9.49
N GLY A 221 -7.09 33.25 -9.12
CA GLY A 221 -6.81 33.04 -7.71
C GLY A 221 -5.37 32.65 -7.41
N PHE A 222 -5.11 32.63 -6.12
CA PHE A 222 -3.87 32.25 -5.50
C PHE A 222 -4.18 31.26 -4.38
N ASN A 223 -3.33 30.24 -4.19
CA ASN A 223 -3.41 29.37 -3.03
C ASN A 223 -2.01 29.00 -2.51
N MET A 224 -1.97 28.68 -1.22
CA MET A 224 -0.80 28.12 -0.54
C MET A 224 -1.22 26.96 0.37
N LEU A 225 -0.30 26.02 0.55
CA LEU A 225 -0.44 24.89 1.45
C LEU A 225 0.92 24.59 2.09
N GLU A 226 0.93 24.43 3.39
CA GLU A 226 2.06 23.90 4.16
C GLU A 226 1.61 22.64 4.88
N ASN A 227 2.41 21.59 4.79
CA ASN A 227 2.13 20.31 5.45
C ASN A 227 3.40 19.78 6.13
N GLU A 228 3.27 19.34 7.37
CA GLU A 228 4.29 18.59 8.09
C GLU A 228 3.73 17.24 8.51
N THR A 229 4.50 16.18 8.25
CA THR A 229 4.12 14.80 8.60
C THR A 229 5.26 14.08 9.31
N VAL A 230 4.92 13.40 10.39
CA VAL A 230 5.81 12.47 11.09
C VAL A 230 5.23 11.07 11.00
N ASN A 231 6.00 10.13 10.41
CA ASN A 231 5.58 8.73 10.27
C ASN A 231 6.55 7.80 10.98
N LEU A 232 5.99 6.82 11.68
CA LEU A 232 6.73 5.74 12.31
C LEU A 232 6.05 4.41 11.98
N TYR A 233 6.80 3.50 11.38
CA TYR A 233 6.34 2.14 11.11
C TYR A 233 7.34 1.14 11.68
N ASP A 234 6.89 0.30 12.60
CA ASP A 234 7.69 -0.74 13.24
C ASP A 234 7.10 -2.13 12.97
N VAL A 235 7.96 -3.10 12.67
CA VAL A 235 7.63 -4.53 12.66
C VAL A 235 8.53 -5.23 13.67
N TYR A 236 7.94 -5.68 14.76
CA TYR A 236 8.58 -6.47 15.80
C TYR A 236 8.41 -7.97 15.52
N PHE A 237 9.43 -8.77 15.81
CA PHE A 237 9.38 -10.22 15.56
C PHE A 237 10.24 -11.02 16.56
N ASN A 238 9.68 -12.09 17.09
CA ASN A 238 10.34 -12.88 18.12
C ASN A 238 11.51 -13.74 17.62
N GLY A 239 11.63 -13.95 16.29
CA GLY A 239 12.83 -14.56 15.72
C GLY A 239 14.09 -13.75 15.97
N GLY A 240 13.94 -12.41 16.09
CA GLY A 240 15.05 -11.53 16.49
C GLY A 240 15.53 -11.75 17.91
N ASP A 241 14.68 -12.14 18.85
CA ASP A 241 15.05 -12.46 20.22
C ASP A 241 16.01 -13.67 20.24
N ALA A 242 15.80 -14.63 19.34
CA ALA A 242 16.66 -15.78 19.20
C ALA A 242 18.11 -15.41 18.83
N VAL A 243 18.29 -14.47 17.93
CA VAL A 243 19.63 -14.00 17.51
C VAL A 243 20.24 -13.01 18.50
N ALA A 244 19.43 -12.33 19.30
CA ALA A 244 19.86 -11.48 20.37
C ALA A 244 20.46 -12.24 21.57
N LEU A 245 20.28 -13.56 21.64
CA LEU A 245 20.69 -14.39 22.76
C LEU A 245 22.19 -14.27 23.07
N ALA A 246 23.06 -14.33 22.08
CA ALA A 246 24.50 -14.29 22.30
C ALA A 246 24.97 -12.96 22.94
N PRO A 247 24.55 -11.78 22.48
CA PRO A 247 24.80 -10.52 23.17
C PRO A 247 24.21 -10.46 24.59
N ILE A 248 23.00 -10.96 24.81
CA ILE A 248 22.36 -10.99 26.13
C ILE A 248 23.16 -11.83 27.12
N LEU A 249 23.63 -13.00 26.70
CA LEU A 249 24.47 -13.87 27.55
C LEU A 249 25.81 -13.19 27.95
N SER A 250 26.27 -12.22 27.17
CA SER A 250 27.43 -11.40 27.48
C SER A 250 27.10 -10.18 28.34
N GLY A 251 25.86 -9.97 28.77
CA GLY A 251 25.41 -8.89 29.64
C GLY A 251 25.01 -7.61 28.93
N ALA A 252 24.88 -7.62 27.60
CA ALA A 252 24.40 -6.47 26.82
C ALA A 252 22.91 -6.22 27.09
N ARG A 253 22.51 -4.95 27.14
CA ARG A 253 21.12 -4.55 27.08
C ARG A 253 20.72 -4.33 25.64
N LEU A 254 19.61 -4.97 25.22
CA LEU A 254 19.11 -4.88 23.86
C LEU A 254 17.73 -4.26 23.85
N TYR A 255 17.38 -3.67 22.72
CA TYR A 255 16.01 -3.26 22.42
C TYR A 255 15.24 -4.43 21.78
N PRO A 256 13.90 -4.39 21.76
CA PRO A 256 13.11 -5.34 21.01
C PRO A 256 13.60 -5.44 19.57
N SER A 257 13.71 -6.65 19.02
CA SER A 257 14.10 -6.86 17.65
C SER A 257 13.00 -6.39 16.73
N HIS A 258 13.29 -5.36 15.92
CA HIS A 258 12.31 -4.81 15.00
C HIS A 258 12.98 -4.15 13.80
N TYR A 259 12.21 -4.06 12.75
CA TYR A 259 12.44 -3.21 11.60
C TYR A 259 11.68 -1.90 11.80
N ARG A 260 12.31 -0.78 11.52
CA ARG A 260 11.74 0.56 11.67
C ARG A 260 11.92 1.40 10.42
N ASN A 261 10.85 1.99 9.94
CA ASN A 261 10.85 3.16 9.07
C ASN A 261 10.45 4.38 9.88
N LEU A 262 11.26 5.40 9.87
CA LEU A 262 11.00 6.68 10.50
C LEU A 262 11.12 7.79 9.47
N THR A 263 10.07 8.60 9.33
CA THR A 263 10.10 9.87 8.62
C THR A 263 9.84 10.97 9.65
N ASN A 264 10.79 11.91 9.82
CA ASN A 264 10.65 12.97 10.79
C ASN A 264 11.60 14.15 10.50
N PRO A 265 11.05 15.26 9.92
CA PRO A 265 9.74 15.36 9.30
C PRO A 265 9.74 15.02 7.80
N TYR A 266 8.55 14.94 7.20
CA TYR A 266 8.29 15.25 5.81
C TYR A 266 7.57 16.59 5.77
N GLU A 267 8.15 17.55 5.05
CA GLU A 267 7.60 18.89 4.87
C GLU A 267 7.25 19.09 3.39
N LEU A 268 6.10 19.70 3.16
CA LEU A 268 5.61 20.05 1.82
C LEU A 268 5.06 21.48 1.84
N GLU A 269 5.64 22.33 1.02
CA GLU A 269 5.10 23.64 0.72
C GLU A 269 4.63 23.68 -0.73
N ARG A 270 3.43 24.23 -0.96
CA ARG A 270 2.86 24.42 -2.30
C ARG A 270 2.31 25.82 -2.47
N THR A 271 2.61 26.40 -3.60
CA THR A 271 2.05 27.69 -4.05
C THR A 271 1.47 27.52 -5.45
N GLY A 272 0.32 28.14 -5.68
CA GLY A 272 -0.30 28.13 -7.00
C GLY A 272 -0.97 29.46 -7.34
N VAL A 273 -0.79 29.90 -8.58
CA VAL A 273 -1.47 31.04 -9.16
C VAL A 273 -2.19 30.58 -10.42
N PHE A 274 -3.47 30.89 -10.54
CA PHE A 274 -4.26 30.46 -11.68
C PHE A 274 -5.20 31.53 -12.21
N ALA A 275 -5.51 31.41 -13.49
CA ALA A 275 -6.59 32.17 -14.12
C ALA A 275 -7.28 31.29 -15.17
N GLN A 276 -8.59 31.44 -15.26
CA GLN A 276 -9.42 30.83 -16.28
C GLN A 276 -10.36 31.87 -16.84
N VAL A 277 -10.51 31.96 -18.16
CA VAL A 277 -11.35 32.91 -18.88
C VAL A 277 -12.42 32.11 -19.62
N TYR A 278 -13.64 32.63 -19.58
CA TYR A 278 -14.81 32.12 -20.29
C TYR A 278 -15.18 33.19 -21.35
N ILE A 279 -15.32 32.74 -22.59
CA ILE A 279 -15.58 33.61 -23.74
C ILE A 279 -16.84 33.12 -24.44
N ASP A 280 -17.93 33.84 -24.34
CA ASP A 280 -19.15 33.60 -25.10
C ASP A 280 -18.96 34.11 -26.52
N VAL A 281 -18.73 33.16 -27.46
CA VAL A 281 -18.55 33.48 -28.89
C VAL A 281 -19.86 33.94 -29.50
N ASN A 282 -20.95 33.31 -29.09
CA ASN A 282 -22.33 33.61 -29.40
C ASN A 282 -23.24 33.02 -28.30
N GLU A 283 -24.57 33.11 -28.48
CA GLU A 283 -25.57 32.64 -27.49
C GLU A 283 -25.46 31.10 -27.17
N ASP A 284 -24.92 30.33 -28.12
CA ASP A 284 -24.87 28.85 -28.03
C ASP A 284 -23.45 28.33 -27.83
N THR A 285 -22.41 29.16 -27.84
CA THR A 285 -21.01 28.65 -27.84
C THR A 285 -20.14 29.43 -26.87
N GLN A 286 -19.54 28.71 -25.92
CA GLN A 286 -18.56 29.25 -24.99
C GLN A 286 -17.21 28.54 -25.17
N ILE A 287 -16.12 29.34 -25.07
CA ILE A 287 -14.75 28.84 -25.03
C ILE A 287 -14.21 29.10 -23.62
N THR A 288 -13.58 28.05 -23.03
CA THR A 288 -12.87 28.13 -21.77
C THR A 288 -11.37 28.00 -22.00
N LEU A 289 -10.58 28.95 -21.44
CA LEU A 289 -9.11 28.90 -21.45
C LEU A 289 -8.59 29.10 -20.02
N GLY A 290 -7.79 28.18 -19.52
CA GLY A 290 -7.22 28.26 -18.20
C GLY A 290 -5.73 27.94 -18.18
N ALA A 291 -5.00 28.55 -17.25
CA ALA A 291 -3.62 28.24 -16.95
C ALA A 291 -3.37 28.39 -15.45
N ARG A 292 -2.45 27.58 -14.93
CA ARG A 292 -2.01 27.60 -13.55
C ARG A 292 -0.51 27.38 -13.46
N TRP A 293 0.19 28.25 -12.78
CA TRP A 293 1.53 28.03 -12.31
C TRP A 293 1.50 27.39 -10.92
N ASN A 294 2.33 26.37 -10.72
CA ASN A 294 2.47 25.63 -9.50
C ASN A 294 3.94 25.58 -9.10
N GLU A 295 4.21 25.78 -7.81
CA GLU A 295 5.50 25.52 -7.19
C GLU A 295 5.28 24.53 -6.04
N SER A 296 6.15 23.55 -5.90
CA SER A 296 6.15 22.58 -4.82
C SER A 296 7.55 22.42 -4.27
N GLU A 297 7.75 22.77 -3.02
CA GLU A 297 8.98 22.47 -2.28
C GLU A 297 8.72 21.30 -1.33
N LYS A 298 9.60 20.30 -1.40
CA LYS A 298 9.53 19.12 -0.54
C LYS A 298 10.84 18.93 0.18
N ARG A 299 10.75 18.55 1.46
CA ARG A 299 11.89 18.21 2.29
C ARG A 299 11.59 16.96 3.12
N VAL A 300 12.55 16.05 3.24
CA VAL A 300 12.39 14.84 4.03
C VAL A 300 13.63 14.50 4.83
N ALA A 301 13.40 14.08 6.07
CA ALA A 301 14.38 13.39 6.88
C ALA A 301 13.82 12.01 7.23
N ASP A 302 14.37 10.96 6.67
CA ASP A 302 13.91 9.59 6.87
C ASP A 302 15.05 8.63 7.24
N ALA A 303 14.69 7.53 7.87
CA ALA A 303 15.60 6.50 8.30
C ALA A 303 14.94 5.13 8.24
N GLN A 304 15.67 4.17 7.69
CA GLN A 304 15.40 2.76 7.88
C GLN A 304 16.36 2.18 8.92
N GLN A 305 15.82 1.45 9.86
CA GLN A 305 16.62 0.83 10.92
C GLN A 305 16.21 -0.62 11.11
N PHE A 306 17.21 -1.46 11.32
CA PHE A 306 17.01 -2.85 11.68
C PHE A 306 17.69 -3.12 13.00
N LEU A 307 16.93 -3.32 14.05
CA LEU A 307 17.44 -3.41 15.42
C LEU A 307 17.61 -4.86 15.86
N ASN A 308 18.74 -5.19 16.50
CA ASN A 308 19.06 -6.50 17.06
C ASN A 308 19.16 -7.69 16.09
N SER A 309 19.29 -7.46 14.78
CA SER A 309 19.44 -8.53 13.79
C SER A 309 20.89 -8.90 13.43
N ILE A 310 21.81 -8.46 14.21
CA ILE A 310 23.23 -8.33 13.96
C ILE A 310 23.98 -9.63 13.68
N ILE A 311 23.57 -10.74 14.26
CA ILE A 311 24.33 -12.01 14.23
C ILE A 311 24.32 -12.60 12.83
N LEU A 312 23.32 -12.31 12.05
CA LEU A 312 23.25 -12.74 10.66
C LEU A 312 24.02 -11.82 9.69
N ALA A 313 24.25 -10.59 10.08
CA ALA A 313 25.07 -9.64 9.34
C ALA A 313 26.58 -9.86 9.53
N GLY A 314 27.04 -11.07 9.72
CA GLY A 314 28.45 -11.46 9.62
C GLY A 314 29.08 -11.17 8.26
N GLY A 315 28.34 -10.51 7.38
CA GLY A 315 28.81 -9.88 6.18
C GLY A 315 29.42 -8.52 6.49
N THR A 316 30.67 -8.38 6.24
CA THR A 316 31.48 -7.16 6.33
C THR A 316 31.17 -6.17 5.18
N SER A 317 29.96 -6.01 4.75
CA SER A 317 29.65 -4.98 3.77
C SER A 317 29.62 -3.63 4.49
N VAL A 318 30.70 -2.91 4.36
CA VAL A 318 30.80 -1.48 4.65
C VAL A 318 29.71 -0.78 3.81
N GLY A 319 28.69 -0.29 4.48
CA GLY A 319 27.52 0.29 3.80
C GLY A 319 26.22 -0.43 4.00
N ASP A 320 26.19 -1.56 4.73
CA ASP A 320 24.95 -2.17 5.15
C ASP A 320 24.23 -1.24 6.13
N PRO A 321 23.10 -0.62 5.70
CA PRO A 321 22.33 0.28 6.55
C PRO A 321 21.85 -0.40 7.82
N VAL A 322 21.66 -1.70 7.80
CA VAL A 322 21.31 -2.55 8.94
C VAL A 322 22.39 -2.53 10.00
N LEU A 323 23.64 -2.73 9.61
CA LEU A 323 24.77 -2.72 10.55
C LEU A 323 24.97 -1.32 11.14
N ALA A 324 24.86 -0.28 10.35
CA ALA A 324 24.97 1.12 10.80
C ALA A 324 23.84 1.51 11.78
N ALA A 325 22.62 1.00 11.57
CA ALA A 325 21.47 1.30 12.42
C ALA A 325 21.58 0.63 13.81
N VAL A 326 22.00 -0.61 13.84
CA VAL A 326 22.19 -1.36 15.08
C VAL A 326 23.30 -0.76 15.93
N GLN A 327 24.34 -0.28 15.28
CA GLN A 327 25.47 0.37 15.98
C GLN A 327 25.06 1.60 16.81
N ARG A 328 23.85 2.13 16.63
CA ARG A 328 23.41 3.38 17.25
C ARG A 328 22.58 3.21 18.52
N THR A 329 22.15 1.97 18.86
CA THR A 329 21.13 1.76 19.88
C THR A 329 21.66 1.49 21.28
N ASP A 330 22.87 0.98 21.45
CA ASP A 330 23.47 0.75 22.78
C ASP A 330 25.00 0.87 22.73
N PRO A 331 25.61 1.77 23.47
CA PRO A 331 27.06 1.90 23.54
C PRO A 331 27.77 0.64 24.07
N ASN A 332 27.06 -0.23 24.81
CA ASN A 332 27.64 -1.48 25.30
C ASN A 332 27.66 -2.58 24.24
N LEU A 333 26.73 -2.53 23.24
CA LEU A 333 26.73 -3.43 22.12
C LEU A 333 28.00 -3.24 21.26
N GLY A 334 28.52 -2.02 21.19
CA GLY A 334 29.77 -1.69 20.53
C GLY A 334 30.97 -2.48 21.04
N LEU A 335 31.01 -2.75 22.33
CA LEU A 335 32.08 -3.53 22.96
C LEU A 335 31.98 -5.02 22.57
N VAL A 336 30.77 -5.57 22.46
CA VAL A 336 30.57 -6.97 22.06
C VAL A 336 30.94 -7.12 20.57
N PHE A 337 30.58 -6.17 19.73
CA PHE A 337 30.95 -6.19 18.30
C PHE A 337 32.42 -5.92 18.06
N ALA A 338 33.02 -5.00 18.80
CA ALA A 338 34.47 -4.78 18.74
C ALA A 338 35.23 -6.04 19.14
N GLY A 339 34.72 -6.81 20.13
CA GLY A 339 35.25 -8.12 20.51
C GLY A 339 35.08 -9.21 19.42
N LEU A 340 34.13 -9.05 18.51
CA LEU A 340 33.87 -9.92 17.35
C LEU A 340 34.49 -9.38 16.04
N GLY A 341 35.22 -8.25 16.09
CA GLY A 341 35.87 -7.63 14.93
C GLY A 341 34.98 -6.68 14.14
N GLY A 342 33.83 -6.28 14.69
CA GLY A 342 32.92 -5.32 14.06
C GLY A 342 33.25 -3.84 14.37
N PRO A 343 32.72 -2.89 13.60
CA PRO A 343 32.93 -1.45 13.84
C PRO A 343 32.22 -0.94 15.10
N ALA A 344 32.75 0.12 15.69
CA ALA A 344 32.19 0.73 16.92
C ALA A 344 30.79 1.34 16.68
N LEU A 345 29.89 1.16 17.64
CA LEU A 345 28.51 1.65 17.58
C LEU A 345 28.42 3.18 17.69
N GLN A 346 27.52 3.75 16.92
CA GLN A 346 27.18 5.17 16.97
C GLN A 346 25.83 5.38 17.69
N PRO A 347 25.62 6.49 18.43
CA PRO A 347 24.33 6.79 19.03
C PRO A 347 23.22 6.91 17.98
N ILE A 348 21.99 6.53 18.35
CA ILE A 348 20.82 6.82 17.52
C ILE A 348 20.62 8.33 17.47
N PRO A 349 20.47 8.94 16.29
CA PRO A 349 20.12 10.35 16.19
C PRO A 349 18.77 10.64 16.83
N ALA A 350 18.63 11.82 17.41
CA ALA A 350 17.35 12.28 17.94
C ALA A 350 16.32 12.45 16.80
N PRO A 351 15.01 12.25 17.08
CA PRO A 351 13.97 12.54 16.10
C PRO A 351 14.15 13.93 15.49
N GLY A 352 14.03 14.04 14.17
CA GLY A 352 14.21 15.30 13.44
C GLY A 352 15.66 15.66 13.08
N GLU A 353 16.66 14.94 13.59
CA GLU A 353 18.05 15.29 13.31
C GLU A 353 18.62 14.73 12.02
N GLN A 354 18.00 13.69 11.38
CA GLN A 354 18.68 13.01 10.27
C GLN A 354 17.84 12.11 9.37
N ARG A 355 18.25 12.06 8.12
CA ARG A 355 18.30 10.84 7.34
C ARG A 355 19.40 9.94 7.90
N ALA A 356 19.04 8.92 8.65
CA ALA A 356 20.04 8.13 9.41
C ALA A 356 21.03 7.37 8.52
N LEU A 357 20.65 7.06 7.27
CA LEU A 357 21.47 6.28 6.35
C LEU A 357 22.20 7.13 5.31
N THR A 358 21.69 8.31 5.00
CA THR A 358 22.25 9.19 3.96
C THR A 358 22.81 10.51 4.53
N GLY A 359 22.67 10.76 5.81
CA GLY A 359 23.18 11.98 6.46
C GLY A 359 22.14 13.10 6.53
N ASN A 360 22.32 14.17 5.79
CA ASN A 360 21.45 15.35 5.87
C ASN A 360 20.06 15.14 5.25
N PRO A 361 19.02 15.87 5.71
CA PRO A 361 17.75 15.94 5.00
C PRO A 361 17.96 16.33 3.54
N ILE A 362 17.13 15.80 2.65
CA ILE A 362 17.13 16.19 1.24
C ILE A 362 15.89 17.00 0.93
N SER A 363 16.02 17.92 0.00
CA SER A 363 14.93 18.75 -0.50
C SER A 363 15.05 18.92 -2.00
N PHE A 364 13.92 19.16 -2.64
CA PHE A 364 13.85 19.63 -4.01
C PHE A 364 12.66 20.57 -4.19
N THR A 365 12.75 21.42 -5.21
CA THR A 365 11.70 22.33 -5.62
C THR A 365 11.37 22.08 -7.09
N GLU A 366 10.09 22.05 -7.43
CA GLU A 366 9.58 21.84 -8.77
C GLU A 366 8.58 22.96 -9.11
N GLU A 367 8.69 23.48 -10.32
CA GLU A 367 7.79 24.49 -10.88
C GLU A 367 7.16 23.95 -12.15
N GLU A 368 5.82 23.98 -12.25
CA GLU A 368 5.11 23.43 -13.39
C GLU A 368 3.91 24.28 -13.79
N ILE A 369 3.66 24.36 -15.11
CA ILE A 369 2.49 25.03 -15.67
C ILE A 369 1.50 23.98 -16.17
N THR A 370 0.30 24.02 -15.64
CA THR A 370 -0.84 23.24 -16.11
C THR A 370 -1.82 24.15 -16.86
N TYR A 371 -2.57 23.58 -17.81
CA TYR A 371 -3.49 24.33 -18.65
C TYR A 371 -4.76 23.54 -18.97
N LYS A 372 -5.81 24.28 -19.38
CA LYS A 372 -7.05 23.74 -19.91
C LYS A 372 -7.55 24.62 -21.05
N ALA A 373 -8.04 23.97 -22.11
CA ALA A 373 -8.83 24.62 -23.14
C ALA A 373 -10.07 23.78 -23.43
N GLY A 374 -11.22 24.39 -23.59
CA GLY A 374 -12.48 23.71 -23.82
C GLY A 374 -13.41 24.54 -24.68
N ILE A 375 -14.35 23.86 -25.32
CA ILE A 375 -15.47 24.42 -26.05
C ILE A 375 -16.74 23.73 -25.62
N ASP A 376 -17.76 24.51 -25.32
CA ASP A 376 -19.11 24.08 -24.99
C ASP A 376 -20.05 24.62 -26.07
N TRP A 377 -20.89 23.78 -26.63
CA TRP A 377 -21.86 24.13 -27.65
C TRP A 377 -23.24 23.59 -27.30
N THR A 378 -24.23 24.46 -27.22
CA THR A 378 -25.62 24.16 -26.86
C THR A 378 -26.57 24.33 -28.05
N PRO A 379 -26.52 23.46 -29.08
CA PRO A 379 -27.37 23.59 -30.28
C PRO A 379 -28.86 23.42 -29.95
N ASP A 380 -29.71 24.18 -30.62
CA ASP A 380 -31.15 23.94 -30.60
C ASP A 380 -31.50 22.81 -31.59
N LEU A 381 -31.75 21.61 -31.01
CA LEU A 381 -32.05 20.38 -31.75
C LEU A 381 -33.53 20.01 -31.58
N GLU A 382 -34.28 19.84 -32.66
CA GLU A 382 -35.69 19.41 -32.61
C GLU A 382 -35.91 18.07 -31.89
N ALA A 383 -34.87 17.25 -31.75
CA ALA A 383 -34.95 15.90 -31.18
C ALA A 383 -34.75 15.86 -29.65
N THR A 384 -34.34 16.97 -29.08
CA THR A 384 -34.00 17.06 -27.63
C THR A 384 -34.62 18.30 -27.02
N ASP A 385 -34.88 18.26 -25.71
CA ASP A 385 -35.32 19.43 -24.93
C ASP A 385 -34.14 20.39 -24.67
N SER A 386 -32.95 19.82 -24.47
CA SER A 386 -31.69 20.54 -24.47
C SER A 386 -30.52 19.59 -24.76
N THR A 387 -29.47 20.11 -25.38
CA THR A 387 -28.22 19.39 -25.65
C THR A 387 -27.04 20.29 -25.36
N LEU A 388 -26.04 19.75 -24.68
CA LEU A 388 -24.70 20.31 -24.56
C LEU A 388 -23.73 19.35 -25.23
N ILE A 389 -22.95 19.82 -26.19
CA ILE A 389 -21.81 19.11 -26.77
C ILE A 389 -20.56 19.85 -26.29
N TYR A 390 -19.59 19.11 -25.74
CA TYR A 390 -18.34 19.71 -25.28
C TYR A 390 -17.11 18.94 -25.76
N ALA A 391 -15.99 19.64 -25.84
CA ALA A 391 -14.68 19.04 -26.03
C ALA A 391 -13.65 19.79 -25.18
N SER A 392 -12.71 19.09 -24.61
CA SER A 392 -11.65 19.72 -23.82
C SER A 392 -10.30 19.01 -23.97
N ILE A 393 -9.25 19.80 -23.77
CA ILE A 393 -7.88 19.33 -23.57
C ILE A 393 -7.38 19.97 -22.29
N SER A 394 -6.69 19.18 -21.45
CA SER A 394 -6.07 19.70 -20.23
C SER A 394 -4.79 18.94 -19.89
N ARG A 395 -3.86 19.66 -19.27
CA ARG A 395 -2.67 19.07 -18.67
C ARG A 395 -2.73 19.21 -17.16
N GLY A 396 -2.62 18.07 -16.47
CA GLY A 396 -2.42 17.98 -15.02
C GLY A 396 -1.02 17.50 -14.69
N TYR A 397 -0.61 17.66 -13.43
CA TYR A 397 0.64 17.09 -12.96
C TYR A 397 0.58 16.69 -11.47
N ARG A 398 1.47 15.82 -11.10
CA ARG A 398 1.77 15.47 -9.72
C ARG A 398 3.28 15.59 -9.50
N PRO A 399 3.73 16.31 -8.46
CA PRO A 399 5.16 16.51 -8.24
C PRO A 399 5.87 15.21 -7.87
N GLY A 400 7.17 15.17 -8.11
CA GLY A 400 8.06 14.07 -7.77
C GLY A 400 7.99 13.67 -6.30
N LEU A 401 8.45 12.46 -5.98
CA LEU A 401 8.43 11.88 -4.65
C LEU A 401 9.83 11.48 -4.20
N PHE A 402 10.10 11.52 -2.89
CA PHE A 402 11.27 10.88 -2.33
C PHE A 402 11.06 9.38 -2.21
N ASN A 403 12.06 8.61 -2.64
CA ASN A 403 12.15 7.21 -2.29
C ASN A 403 12.90 7.06 -0.96
N PRO A 404 12.47 6.16 -0.07
CA PRO A 404 13.22 5.83 1.12
C PRO A 404 14.62 5.30 0.75
N PRO A 405 15.62 5.48 1.61
CA PRO A 405 16.96 4.97 1.36
C PRO A 405 16.94 3.44 1.34
N VAL A 406 17.33 2.85 0.22
CA VAL A 406 17.55 1.41 0.03
C VAL A 406 19.02 1.11 -0.17
N ASP A 407 19.42 -0.15 0.01
CA ASP A 407 20.82 -0.55 -0.26
C ASP A 407 21.13 -0.41 -1.75
N PRO A 408 22.03 0.52 -2.16
CA PRO A 408 22.29 0.76 -3.56
C PRO A 408 23.06 -0.38 -4.24
N VAL A 409 23.63 -1.32 -3.48
CA VAL A 409 24.27 -2.52 -4.05
C VAL A 409 23.24 -3.58 -4.41
N LEU A 410 22.20 -3.72 -3.60
CA LEU A 410 21.11 -4.68 -3.82
C LEU A 410 20.04 -4.13 -4.78
N PHE A 411 19.87 -2.81 -4.81
CA PHE A 411 18.81 -2.13 -5.56
C PHE A 411 19.35 -0.92 -6.32
N ALA A 412 20.34 -1.19 -7.18
CA ALA A 412 21.05 -0.15 -7.94
C ALA A 412 20.15 0.66 -8.89
N GLY A 413 18.99 0.12 -9.26
CA GLY A 413 18.00 0.77 -10.12
C GLY A 413 16.95 1.61 -9.39
N VAL A 414 17.03 1.77 -8.07
CA VAL A 414 16.10 2.63 -7.32
C VAL A 414 16.69 4.01 -7.17
N ASP A 415 16.14 4.97 -7.88
CA ASP A 415 16.52 6.37 -7.73
C ASP A 415 16.05 6.93 -6.37
N PRO A 416 16.82 7.83 -5.73
CA PRO A 416 16.43 8.48 -4.47
C PRO A 416 15.16 9.32 -4.59
N GLN A 417 14.76 9.67 -5.81
CA GLN A 417 13.61 10.49 -6.13
C GLN A 417 12.91 9.88 -7.35
N ALA A 418 11.58 9.80 -7.31
CA ALA A 418 10.76 9.59 -8.48
C ALA A 418 10.43 10.94 -9.12
N ASP A 419 10.44 10.99 -10.45
CA ASP A 419 10.15 12.18 -11.23
C ASP A 419 8.66 12.60 -11.12
N PRO A 420 8.32 13.85 -11.48
CA PRO A 420 6.94 14.27 -11.64
C PRO A 420 6.18 13.41 -12.66
N GLU A 421 4.89 13.22 -12.43
CA GLU A 421 4.00 12.65 -13.44
C GLU A 421 3.13 13.72 -14.07
N PHE A 422 2.83 13.55 -15.36
CA PHE A 422 1.96 14.41 -16.13
C PHE A 422 0.84 13.60 -16.78
N ILE A 423 -0.29 14.24 -16.96
CA ILE A 423 -1.41 13.71 -17.72
C ILE A 423 -1.87 14.74 -18.73
N ASP A 424 -1.84 14.40 -20.02
CA ASP A 424 -2.53 15.13 -21.07
C ASP A 424 -3.86 14.44 -21.36
N ALA A 425 -4.95 15.11 -21.01
CA ALA A 425 -6.31 14.58 -21.10
C ALA A 425 -7.08 15.23 -22.23
N PHE A 426 -7.69 14.40 -23.08
CA PHE A 426 -8.59 14.80 -24.18
C PHE A 426 -9.95 14.18 -23.89
N GLU A 427 -10.99 14.98 -23.93
CA GLU A 427 -12.35 14.53 -23.71
C GLU A 427 -13.32 15.17 -24.68
N ILE A 428 -14.29 14.41 -25.17
CA ILE A 428 -15.46 14.86 -25.90
C ILE A 428 -16.71 14.22 -25.31
N GLY A 429 -17.77 14.98 -25.17
CA GLY A 429 -19.00 14.44 -24.63
C GLY A 429 -20.24 15.19 -25.08
N MET A 430 -21.37 14.58 -24.74
CA MET A 430 -22.69 15.11 -25.04
C MET A 430 -23.61 14.84 -23.85
N LYS A 431 -24.30 15.89 -23.37
CA LYS A 431 -25.31 15.82 -22.32
C LYS A 431 -26.66 16.22 -22.89
N ASN A 432 -27.67 15.35 -22.73
CA ASN A 432 -28.97 15.55 -23.35
C ASN A 432 -30.09 15.42 -22.32
N VAL A 433 -31.05 16.30 -22.43
CA VAL A 433 -32.36 16.21 -21.82
C VAL A 433 -33.39 15.97 -22.93
N LEU A 434 -34.23 14.97 -22.77
CA LEU A 434 -35.13 14.52 -23.80
C LEU A 434 -36.53 14.23 -23.23
N ASN A 435 -37.51 14.20 -24.12
CA ASN A 435 -38.84 13.62 -23.88
C ASN A 435 -39.58 14.38 -22.78
N ASP A 436 -39.70 15.70 -22.94
CA ASP A 436 -40.32 16.63 -21.98
C ASP A 436 -39.66 16.53 -20.57
N ASN A 437 -38.33 16.57 -20.52
CA ASN A 437 -37.49 16.49 -19.31
C ASN A 437 -37.62 15.18 -18.51
N THR A 438 -38.08 14.09 -19.12
CA THR A 438 -38.24 12.81 -18.45
C THR A 438 -37.06 11.89 -18.61
N LEU A 439 -36.16 12.16 -19.55
CA LEU A 439 -34.98 11.35 -19.85
C LEU A 439 -33.75 12.22 -19.97
N ILE A 440 -32.75 11.88 -19.18
CA ILE A 440 -31.37 12.40 -19.31
C ILE A 440 -30.52 11.28 -19.90
N ALA A 441 -29.73 11.58 -20.95
CA ALA A 441 -28.82 10.63 -21.56
C ALA A 441 -27.51 11.34 -21.91
N ASN A 442 -26.44 11.00 -21.20
CA ASN A 442 -25.12 11.58 -21.33
C ASN A 442 -24.13 10.54 -21.85
N PHE A 443 -23.20 10.99 -22.68
CA PHE A 443 -22.13 10.17 -23.23
C PHE A 443 -20.84 10.94 -23.22
N SER A 444 -19.72 10.27 -22.87
CA SER A 444 -18.38 10.83 -23.02
C SER A 444 -17.41 9.80 -23.58
N ALA A 445 -16.38 10.30 -24.24
CA ALA A 445 -15.22 9.53 -24.68
C ALA A 445 -13.96 10.32 -24.30
N PHE A 446 -12.96 9.64 -23.80
CA PHE A 446 -11.71 10.27 -23.38
C PHE A 446 -10.48 9.46 -23.77
N TYR A 447 -9.37 10.18 -23.88
CA TYR A 447 -8.04 9.63 -24.04
C TYR A 447 -7.09 10.38 -23.11
N TYR A 448 -6.33 9.63 -22.31
CA TYR A 448 -5.35 10.15 -21.38
C TYR A 448 -3.97 9.60 -21.71
N ASP A 449 -3.00 10.49 -21.88
CA ASP A 449 -1.58 10.18 -22.03
C ASP A 449 -0.87 10.52 -20.71
N TYR A 450 -0.44 9.48 -20.02
CA TYR A 450 0.35 9.59 -18.80
C TYR A 450 1.84 9.52 -19.10
N GLN A 451 2.55 10.54 -18.73
CA GLN A 451 4.00 10.63 -18.81
C GLN A 451 4.57 10.56 -17.39
N GLY A 452 5.38 9.53 -17.14
CA GLY A 452 6.00 9.33 -15.84
C GLY A 452 5.01 8.98 -14.71
N LEU A 453 3.92 8.24 -14.98
CA LEU A 453 2.98 7.76 -13.97
C LEU A 453 3.74 7.13 -12.80
N GLN A 454 3.55 7.67 -11.59
CA GLN A 454 4.20 7.19 -10.38
C GLN A 454 3.53 5.92 -9.88
N VAL A 455 4.26 4.83 -9.90
CA VAL A 455 3.79 3.53 -9.43
C VAL A 455 4.64 3.03 -8.29
N SER A 456 4.00 2.40 -7.31
CA SER A 456 4.65 1.93 -6.08
C SER A 456 4.85 0.43 -6.07
N LYS A 457 6.01 -0.02 -5.58
CA LYS A 457 6.29 -1.42 -5.29
C LYS A 457 7.05 -1.55 -3.96
N ILE A 458 6.93 -2.70 -3.31
CA ILE A 458 7.64 -2.94 -2.05
C ILE A 458 8.95 -3.66 -2.34
N ILE A 459 10.06 -2.98 -2.05
CA ILE A 459 11.42 -3.50 -2.17
C ILE A 459 12.13 -3.25 -0.84
N ALA A 460 12.90 -4.22 -0.38
CA ALA A 460 13.70 -4.08 0.85
C ALA A 460 12.90 -3.61 2.07
N ARG A 461 11.68 -4.11 2.23
CA ARG A 461 10.74 -3.78 3.33
C ARG A 461 10.19 -2.36 3.29
N THR A 462 10.37 -1.66 2.20
CA THR A 462 9.86 -0.30 2.05
C THR A 462 9.17 -0.11 0.70
N SER A 463 8.31 0.89 0.62
CA SER A 463 7.67 1.29 -0.62
C SER A 463 8.59 2.20 -1.40
N VAL A 464 8.90 1.82 -2.64
CA VAL A 464 9.63 2.66 -3.59
C VAL A 464 8.74 2.97 -4.78
N ASN A 465 8.93 4.15 -5.35
CA ASN A 465 8.20 4.63 -6.51
C ASN A 465 9.11 4.63 -7.73
N GLU A 466 8.56 4.25 -8.85
CA GLU A 466 9.18 4.36 -10.18
C GLU A 466 8.22 5.07 -11.13
N ASN A 467 8.73 5.63 -12.20
CA ASN A 467 7.94 6.31 -13.21
C ASN A 467 7.78 5.41 -14.44
N ILE A 468 6.56 5.33 -14.96
CA ILE A 468 6.22 4.62 -16.20
C ILE A 468 5.33 5.49 -17.08
N ASP A 469 5.37 5.27 -18.38
CA ASP A 469 4.41 5.90 -19.29
C ASP A 469 3.23 4.94 -19.52
N ALA A 470 2.03 5.50 -19.63
CA ALA A 470 0.81 4.73 -19.82
C ALA A 470 -0.25 5.52 -20.59
N GLU A 471 -1.13 4.80 -21.25
CA GLU A 471 -2.26 5.37 -21.99
C GLU A 471 -3.58 4.80 -21.43
N MET A 472 -4.62 5.64 -21.45
CA MET A 472 -5.98 5.24 -21.11
C MET A 472 -6.95 5.74 -22.17
N THR A 473 -7.87 4.88 -22.60
CA THR A 473 -9.00 5.25 -23.46
C THR A 473 -10.29 4.76 -22.83
N GLY A 474 -11.29 5.61 -22.74
CA GLY A 474 -12.56 5.24 -22.12
C GLY A 474 -13.79 5.79 -22.81
N LEU A 475 -14.91 5.12 -22.53
CA LEU A 475 -16.25 5.50 -22.91
C LEU A 475 -17.14 5.44 -21.67
N GLU A 476 -17.98 6.45 -21.47
CA GLU A 476 -18.95 6.49 -20.39
C GLU A 476 -20.34 6.81 -20.95
N ALA A 477 -21.34 6.20 -20.36
CA ALA A 477 -22.74 6.45 -20.64
C ALA A 477 -23.54 6.53 -19.34
N GLU A 478 -24.39 7.54 -19.23
CA GLU A 478 -25.28 7.79 -18.11
C GLU A 478 -26.71 7.97 -18.59
N LEU A 479 -27.64 7.35 -17.90
CA LEU A 479 -29.06 7.45 -18.17
C LEU A 479 -29.84 7.68 -16.88
N ALA A 480 -30.73 8.67 -16.86
CA ALA A 480 -31.74 8.84 -15.80
C ALA A 480 -33.11 9.03 -16.45
N TRP A 481 -34.03 8.11 -16.15
CA TRP A 481 -35.34 8.07 -16.77
C TRP A 481 -36.48 8.03 -15.76
N SER A 482 -37.41 8.98 -15.89
CA SER A 482 -38.61 9.08 -15.07
C SER A 482 -39.86 9.16 -15.98
N PRO A 483 -40.32 8.01 -16.54
CA PRO A 483 -41.37 7.99 -17.54
C PRO A 483 -42.71 8.49 -17.04
N SER A 484 -43.28 9.49 -17.71
CA SER A 484 -44.62 10.03 -17.37
C SER A 484 -45.75 8.99 -17.50
N SER A 485 -45.54 7.94 -18.31
CA SER A 485 -46.49 6.84 -18.46
C SER A 485 -46.58 5.92 -17.22
N VAL A 486 -45.58 5.94 -16.34
CA VAL A 486 -45.54 5.16 -15.10
C VAL A 486 -45.15 6.10 -13.95
N PRO A 487 -46.11 6.87 -13.41
CA PRO A 487 -45.80 7.81 -12.34
C PRO A 487 -45.14 7.10 -11.14
N GLY A 488 -44.07 7.72 -10.60
CA GLY A 488 -43.33 7.18 -9.46
C GLY A 488 -42.17 6.25 -9.85
N LEU A 489 -42.05 5.80 -11.11
CA LEU A 489 -40.90 5.02 -11.56
C LEU A 489 -39.72 5.96 -11.89
N LYS A 490 -38.53 5.62 -11.37
CA LYS A 490 -37.26 6.19 -11.79
C LYS A 490 -36.27 5.06 -12.07
N ILE A 491 -35.52 5.19 -13.15
CA ILE A 491 -34.46 4.27 -13.53
C ILE A 491 -33.20 5.12 -13.75
N ASP A 492 -32.12 4.76 -13.13
CA ASP A 492 -30.79 5.30 -13.39
C ASP A 492 -29.86 4.15 -13.82
N ALA A 493 -29.05 4.41 -14.82
CA ALA A 493 -28.07 3.45 -15.28
C ALA A 493 -26.76 4.16 -15.66
N GLN A 494 -25.64 3.54 -15.34
CA GLN A 494 -24.31 4.00 -15.68
C GLN A 494 -23.52 2.84 -16.26
N PHE A 495 -22.74 3.13 -17.27
CA PHE A 495 -21.87 2.17 -17.92
C PHE A 495 -20.54 2.85 -18.25
N SER A 496 -19.43 2.20 -17.92
CA SER A 496 -18.09 2.65 -18.26
C SER A 496 -17.31 1.52 -18.92
N MET A 497 -16.57 1.85 -19.96
CA MET A 497 -15.53 1.00 -20.55
C MET A 497 -14.21 1.73 -20.47
N LEU A 498 -13.17 1.01 -20.05
CA LEU A 498 -11.83 1.54 -19.86
C LEU A 498 -10.81 0.56 -20.43
N ASP A 499 -10.01 1.03 -21.37
CA ASP A 499 -8.84 0.32 -21.86
C ASP A 499 -7.59 1.06 -21.41
N THR A 500 -6.68 0.35 -20.73
CA THR A 500 -5.47 0.92 -20.15
C THR A 500 -4.27 0.11 -20.59
N GLU A 501 -3.19 0.78 -20.95
CA GLU A 501 -1.99 0.11 -21.45
C GLU A 501 -0.73 0.83 -20.93
N VAL A 502 0.22 0.05 -20.39
CA VAL A 502 1.58 0.54 -20.12
C VAL A 502 2.30 0.69 -21.45
N ALA A 503 3.00 1.81 -21.64
CA ALA A 503 3.70 2.12 -22.89
C ALA A 503 4.75 1.07 -23.25
N GLY A 504 4.86 0.79 -24.55
CA GLY A 504 5.79 -0.21 -25.07
C GLY A 504 7.25 0.07 -24.73
N GLY A 505 7.97 -0.96 -24.31
CA GLY A 505 9.38 -0.86 -23.92
C GLY A 505 9.63 -0.50 -22.45
N THR A 506 8.57 -0.27 -21.70
CA THR A 506 8.64 -0.06 -20.24
C THR A 506 9.03 -1.37 -19.55
N LYS A 507 10.01 -1.31 -18.67
CA LYS A 507 10.49 -2.48 -17.92
C LYS A 507 10.54 -2.16 -16.44
N SER A 508 10.23 -3.16 -15.62
CA SER A 508 10.33 -3.05 -14.17
C SER A 508 10.70 -4.38 -13.53
N LEU A 509 11.43 -4.31 -12.43
CA LEU A 509 11.78 -5.47 -11.63
C LEU A 509 10.59 -5.90 -10.77
N ASN A 510 10.09 -7.12 -10.97
CA ASN A 510 9.12 -7.71 -10.07
C ASN A 510 9.82 -8.25 -8.81
N PRO A 511 9.64 -7.67 -7.62
CA PRO A 511 10.34 -8.11 -6.42
C PRO A 511 9.96 -9.52 -5.96
N HIS A 512 8.86 -10.07 -6.47
CA HIS A 512 8.40 -11.43 -6.14
C HIS A 512 8.94 -12.48 -7.11
N ASP A 513 9.20 -12.09 -8.35
CA ASP A 513 9.73 -12.99 -9.37
C ASP A 513 10.83 -12.28 -10.18
N LEU A 514 12.07 -12.48 -9.79
CA LEU A 514 13.23 -11.88 -10.43
C LEU A 514 13.65 -12.58 -11.74
N THR A 515 12.83 -13.51 -12.26
CA THR A 515 13.14 -14.26 -13.49
C THR A 515 12.59 -13.59 -14.75
N GLY A 516 11.85 -12.49 -14.62
CA GLY A 516 11.22 -11.81 -15.74
C GLY A 516 10.22 -12.66 -16.50
N ARG A 517 9.43 -13.50 -15.79
CA ARG A 517 8.52 -14.53 -16.35
C ARG A 517 9.25 -15.67 -17.07
N ASN A 518 10.53 -15.75 -16.95
CA ASN A 518 11.30 -16.84 -17.53
C ASN A 518 11.21 -18.08 -16.61
N LEU A 519 10.10 -18.78 -16.66
CA LEU A 519 9.78 -19.92 -15.80
C LEU A 519 10.61 -21.18 -16.09
N GLY A 520 11.56 -21.13 -17.03
CA GLY A 520 12.43 -22.25 -17.37
C GLY A 520 13.69 -22.24 -16.54
N ASP A 521 14.15 -23.44 -16.12
CA ASP A 521 15.43 -23.69 -15.43
C ASP A 521 16.67 -23.21 -16.18
N THR A 522 16.50 -22.77 -17.42
CA THR A 522 17.59 -22.61 -18.35
C THR A 522 18.32 -21.29 -18.23
N GLN A 523 17.69 -20.25 -17.67
CA GLN A 523 18.26 -18.91 -17.75
C GLN A 523 18.49 -18.21 -16.39
N GLY A 524 17.67 -18.44 -15.38
CA GLY A 524 17.79 -17.71 -14.13
C GLY A 524 17.39 -18.50 -12.89
N TRP A 525 17.97 -18.12 -11.77
CA TRP A 525 17.72 -18.69 -10.46
C TRP A 525 17.39 -17.59 -9.47
N VAL A 526 16.33 -17.77 -8.71
CA VAL A 526 16.00 -16.93 -7.57
C VAL A 526 16.56 -17.57 -6.30
N MET A 527 17.28 -16.77 -5.55
CA MET A 527 17.86 -17.16 -4.28
C MET A 527 17.24 -16.36 -3.14
N LYS A 528 17.03 -16.98 -2.02
CA LYS A 528 16.67 -16.30 -0.78
C LYS A 528 17.95 -15.88 -0.07
N ASP A 529 18.12 -14.57 0.14
CA ASP A 529 19.19 -14.05 1.00
C ASP A 529 18.84 -14.34 2.45
N ILE A 530 19.65 -15.16 3.11
CA ILE A 530 19.36 -15.60 4.47
C ILE A 530 19.56 -14.49 5.50
N ASN A 531 20.35 -13.47 5.19
CA ASN A 531 20.65 -12.41 6.14
C ASN A 531 19.49 -11.42 6.30
N ASN A 532 18.80 -11.11 5.20
CA ASN A 532 17.69 -10.15 5.20
C ASN A 532 16.38 -10.73 4.68
N ALA A 533 16.38 -12.02 4.32
CA ALA A 533 15.27 -12.75 3.72
C ALA A 533 14.72 -12.17 2.40
N SER A 534 15.44 -11.22 1.80
CA SER A 534 15.12 -10.72 0.46
C SER A 534 15.39 -11.78 -0.60
N THR A 535 14.87 -11.60 -1.79
CA THR A 535 15.21 -12.41 -2.95
C THR A 535 16.26 -11.71 -3.81
N CYS A 536 17.09 -12.49 -4.48
CA CYS A 536 17.98 -12.01 -5.53
C CYS A 536 18.05 -13.04 -6.66
N GLY A 537 18.37 -12.60 -7.86
CA GLY A 537 18.48 -13.44 -9.03
C GLY A 537 19.89 -13.48 -9.61
N PHE A 538 20.24 -14.63 -10.19
CA PHE A 538 21.47 -14.84 -10.94
C PHE A 538 21.21 -15.72 -12.15
N THR A 539 21.96 -15.54 -13.24
CA THR A 539 21.86 -16.49 -14.33
C THR A 539 22.51 -17.82 -13.93
N LYS A 540 21.94 -18.91 -14.40
CA LYS A 540 22.54 -20.24 -14.24
C LYS A 540 23.97 -20.29 -14.74
N GLN A 541 24.24 -19.61 -15.85
CA GLN A 541 25.58 -19.52 -16.45
C GLN A 541 26.56 -18.81 -15.52
N GLN A 542 26.20 -17.68 -14.91
CA GLN A 542 27.06 -16.95 -13.97
C GLN A 542 27.41 -17.80 -12.77
N LEU A 543 26.41 -18.45 -12.13
CA LEU A 543 26.63 -19.28 -10.95
C LEU A 543 27.49 -20.49 -11.28
N LEU A 544 27.19 -21.22 -12.36
CA LEU A 544 27.99 -22.39 -12.76
C LEU A 544 29.42 -22.01 -13.17
N ALA A 545 29.60 -20.88 -13.84
CA ALA A 545 30.95 -20.36 -14.18
C ALA A 545 31.72 -19.95 -12.91
N GLY A 546 31.04 -19.28 -11.96
CA GLY A 546 31.62 -18.93 -10.67
C GLY A 546 32.01 -20.13 -9.82
N ILE A 547 31.20 -21.17 -9.80
CA ILE A 547 31.49 -22.45 -9.11
C ILE A 547 32.64 -23.19 -9.84
N GLY A 548 32.54 -23.32 -11.14
CA GLY A 548 33.58 -24.01 -11.96
C GLY A 548 34.94 -23.29 -11.93
N GLY A 549 34.94 -21.97 -11.80
CA GLY A 549 36.13 -21.14 -11.63
C GLY A 549 36.65 -21.06 -10.19
N GLY A 550 35.98 -21.68 -9.22
CA GLY A 550 36.35 -21.65 -7.80
C GLY A 550 36.12 -20.27 -7.12
N VAL A 551 35.39 -19.38 -7.77
CA VAL A 551 35.06 -18.04 -7.26
C VAL A 551 33.94 -18.15 -6.22
N ILE A 552 32.99 -19.03 -6.48
CA ILE A 552 31.87 -19.35 -5.59
C ILE A 552 32.08 -20.76 -5.04
N ASN A 553 32.09 -20.87 -3.71
CA ASN A 553 32.21 -22.17 -3.06
C ASN A 553 30.81 -22.78 -2.85
N ALA A 554 30.56 -23.89 -3.55
CA ALA A 554 29.37 -24.70 -3.39
C ALA A 554 29.66 -26.08 -2.74
N ASN A 555 30.89 -26.30 -2.24
CA ASN A 555 31.32 -27.57 -1.65
C ASN A 555 31.52 -27.42 -0.13
N PRO A 556 30.70 -28.03 0.71
CA PRO A 556 30.82 -27.93 2.17
C PRO A 556 32.15 -28.47 2.71
N ALA A 557 32.80 -29.40 2.00
CA ALA A 557 34.11 -29.93 2.39
C ALA A 557 35.29 -28.97 2.16
N ALA A 558 35.08 -27.89 1.39
CA ALA A 558 36.12 -26.91 1.05
C ALA A 558 36.13 -25.68 1.98
N GLY A 559 35.28 -25.59 2.98
CA GLY A 559 35.17 -24.49 3.94
C GLY A 559 33.86 -23.74 3.85
N ALA A 560 33.88 -22.43 4.19
CA ALA A 560 32.67 -21.60 4.18
C ALA A 560 31.97 -21.61 2.81
N LEU A 561 30.68 -21.91 2.81
CA LEU A 561 29.86 -21.97 1.60
C LEU A 561 29.41 -20.57 1.18
N ASP A 562 29.53 -20.26 -0.09
CA ASP A 562 28.89 -19.08 -0.69
C ASP A 562 27.46 -19.38 -1.13
N VAL A 563 27.24 -20.57 -1.67
CA VAL A 563 25.95 -21.04 -2.16
C VAL A 563 25.77 -22.48 -1.72
N TYR A 564 24.68 -22.75 -1.05
CA TYR A 564 24.27 -24.11 -0.76
C TYR A 564 23.44 -24.64 -1.94
N LEU A 565 24.07 -25.42 -2.79
CA LEU A 565 23.39 -26.09 -3.89
C LEU A 565 22.73 -27.38 -3.39
N LEU A 566 21.48 -27.29 -3.01
CA LEU A 566 20.66 -28.50 -2.88
C LEU A 566 20.39 -29.06 -4.29
N PRO A 567 20.40 -30.36 -4.49
CA PRO A 567 20.31 -30.98 -5.82
C PRO A 567 19.06 -30.65 -6.65
N LYS A 568 18.11 -29.91 -6.08
CA LYS A 568 16.85 -29.54 -6.75
C LYS A 568 16.39 -28.09 -6.54
N THR A 569 17.17 -27.21 -5.91
CA THR A 569 16.60 -26.07 -5.20
C THR A 569 16.96 -24.67 -5.68
N LEU A 570 17.62 -24.54 -6.80
CA LEU A 570 17.98 -23.20 -7.31
C LEU A 570 17.20 -22.76 -8.54
N SER A 571 16.18 -23.52 -8.95
CA SER A 571 15.28 -23.08 -9.99
C SER A 571 13.97 -22.57 -9.37
N VAL A 572 13.43 -21.52 -9.95
CA VAL A 572 12.14 -20.95 -9.56
C VAL A 572 11.03 -21.99 -9.58
N ASN A 573 11.12 -22.97 -10.50
CA ASN A 573 10.17 -24.07 -10.64
C ASN A 573 10.35 -25.17 -9.61
N ASN A 574 11.45 -25.16 -8.86
CA ASN A 574 11.80 -26.18 -7.87
C ASN A 574 11.94 -25.61 -6.45
N PHE A 575 11.41 -24.42 -6.21
CA PHE A 575 11.39 -23.80 -4.88
C PHE A 575 10.63 -24.69 -3.87
N ASP A 576 9.64 -25.46 -4.35
CA ASP A 576 8.86 -26.41 -3.56
C ASP A 576 9.54 -27.75 -3.34
N SER A 577 10.58 -28.07 -4.10
CA SER A 577 11.30 -29.33 -3.97
C SER A 577 12.58 -29.22 -3.13
N ALA A 578 12.71 -28.13 -2.36
CA ALA A 578 13.75 -28.00 -1.37
C ALA A 578 13.58 -29.11 -0.32
N ASP A 579 14.51 -30.06 -0.30
CA ASP A 579 14.58 -31.03 0.77
C ASP A 579 14.79 -30.29 2.10
N PRO A 580 13.82 -30.29 3.02
CA PRO A 580 13.97 -29.60 4.29
C PRO A 580 15.14 -30.14 5.10
N SER A 581 15.56 -31.40 4.88
CA SER A 581 16.79 -31.92 5.45
C SER A 581 18.04 -31.23 4.93
N GLY A 582 18.02 -30.73 3.70
CA GLY A 582 19.12 -29.98 3.09
C GLY A 582 19.34 -28.57 3.65
N LEU A 583 18.29 -27.93 4.16
CA LEU A 583 18.41 -26.66 4.89
C LEU A 583 18.84 -26.88 6.35
N MET A 584 18.41 -28.00 6.94
CA MET A 584 18.71 -28.37 8.33
C MET A 584 20.13 -28.96 8.49
N ASP A 585 20.67 -29.60 7.47
CA ASP A 585 22.04 -30.11 7.49
C ASP A 585 23.12 -29.05 7.72
N PRO A 586 23.06 -27.85 7.08
CA PRO A 586 23.95 -26.75 7.42
C PRO A 586 23.71 -26.21 8.82
N LEU A 587 22.45 -26.15 9.28
CA LEU A 587 22.13 -25.73 10.64
C LEU A 587 22.67 -26.72 11.69
N ALA A 588 22.58 -28.01 11.44
CA ALA A 588 23.19 -29.00 12.26
C ALA A 588 24.73 -28.90 12.29
N GLN A 589 25.35 -28.52 11.20
CA GLN A 589 26.78 -28.23 11.10
C GLN A 589 27.16 -26.91 11.79
N ILE A 590 26.29 -25.86 11.71
CA ILE A 590 26.48 -24.58 12.39
C ILE A 590 26.56 -24.78 13.91
N PHE A 591 25.69 -25.59 14.46
CA PHE A 591 25.63 -25.81 15.92
C PHE A 591 26.56 -26.89 16.44
N GLY A 592 27.17 -27.67 15.57
CA GLY A 592 28.06 -28.75 15.97
C GLY A 592 29.54 -28.48 15.80
N MET A 593 29.98 -27.61 14.95
CA MET A 593 31.39 -27.47 14.56
C MET A 593 31.79 -26.08 14.07
N GLY A 594 32.19 -25.23 14.95
CA GLY A 594 33.36 -24.34 14.84
C GLY A 594 33.39 -23.18 13.87
N ALA A 595 32.59 -23.06 12.84
CA ALA A 595 32.49 -21.90 11.98
C ALA A 595 31.10 -21.81 11.35
N LEU A 596 30.41 -20.68 11.55
CA LEU A 596 29.17 -20.37 10.82
C LEU A 596 29.48 -20.35 9.31
N PRO A 597 28.92 -21.26 8.52
CA PRO A 597 29.00 -21.10 7.07
C PRO A 597 28.29 -19.81 6.70
N THR A 598 28.91 -18.98 5.87
CA THR A 598 28.26 -17.86 5.23
C THR A 598 27.21 -18.41 4.25
N LEU A 599 25.99 -18.57 4.73
CA LEU A 599 24.88 -19.01 3.91
C LEU A 599 24.46 -17.81 3.03
N GLY A 600 24.47 -18.04 1.72
CA GLY A 600 23.87 -17.23 0.67
C GLY A 600 23.68 -15.72 0.95
N ASN A 601 24.76 -14.96 1.01
CA ASN A 601 24.70 -13.52 1.01
C ASN A 601 24.73 -13.04 -0.46
N CYS A 602 23.61 -12.55 -0.94
CA CYS A 602 23.45 -12.08 -2.33
C CYS A 602 24.51 -11.04 -2.71
N ALA A 603 24.80 -10.07 -1.85
CA ALA A 603 25.79 -9.03 -2.09
C ALA A 603 27.22 -9.60 -2.20
N SER A 604 27.57 -10.58 -1.35
CA SER A 604 28.88 -11.25 -1.42
C SER A 604 29.03 -12.05 -2.71
N ILE A 605 27.98 -12.78 -3.12
CA ILE A 605 27.99 -13.53 -4.38
C ILE A 605 28.14 -12.59 -5.57
N ALA A 606 27.35 -11.51 -5.62
CA ALA A 606 27.41 -10.50 -6.65
C ALA A 606 28.80 -9.86 -6.75
N SER A 607 29.38 -9.49 -5.61
CA SER A 607 30.74 -8.91 -5.53
C SER A 607 31.80 -9.87 -6.08
N LYS A 608 31.75 -11.16 -5.71
CA LYS A 608 32.67 -12.18 -6.20
C LYS A 608 32.54 -12.42 -7.70
N LEU A 609 31.32 -12.51 -8.21
CA LEU A 609 31.05 -12.66 -9.64
C LEU A 609 31.53 -11.45 -10.42
N THR A 610 31.27 -10.24 -9.93
CA THR A 610 31.74 -8.99 -10.56
C THR A 610 33.25 -8.91 -10.59
N ALA A 611 33.92 -9.23 -9.48
CA ALA A 611 35.39 -9.27 -9.41
C ALA A 611 36.00 -10.28 -10.35
N ALA A 612 35.31 -11.36 -10.68
CA ALA A 612 35.70 -12.39 -11.63
C ALA A 612 35.32 -12.05 -13.09
N GLY A 613 34.71 -10.90 -13.36
CA GLY A 613 34.23 -10.52 -14.69
C GLY A 613 33.02 -11.32 -15.20
N LEU A 614 32.27 -11.95 -14.28
CA LEU A 614 31.10 -12.77 -14.61
C LEU A 614 29.78 -12.01 -14.47
N GLY A 615 29.83 -10.69 -14.18
CA GLY A 615 28.66 -9.86 -13.90
C GLY A 615 28.22 -9.91 -12.42
N GLY A 616 27.26 -9.08 -12.05
CA GLY A 616 26.69 -8.97 -10.71
C GLY A 616 25.39 -9.75 -10.54
N PHE A 617 24.38 -9.08 -9.97
CA PHE A 617 23.05 -9.65 -9.85
C PHE A 617 22.42 -9.93 -11.22
N TYR A 618 21.68 -11.00 -11.30
CA TYR A 618 20.75 -11.25 -12.38
C TYR A 618 19.42 -10.58 -12.03
N GLU A 619 19.18 -9.47 -12.67
CA GLU A 619 17.92 -8.74 -12.59
C GLU A 619 17.26 -8.83 -13.96
N VAL A 620 16.27 -9.68 -14.10
CA VAL A 620 15.46 -9.72 -15.29
C VAL A 620 14.21 -8.88 -15.03
N GLU A 621 14.22 -7.71 -15.63
CA GLU A 621 13.04 -6.85 -15.63
C GLU A 621 11.91 -7.48 -16.44
N TYR A 622 10.71 -7.34 -15.94
CA TYR A 622 9.50 -7.62 -16.72
C TYR A 622 9.33 -6.56 -17.78
N ASP A 623 9.03 -6.99 -18.99
CA ASP A 623 8.47 -6.11 -20.00
C ASP A 623 7.01 -5.85 -19.64
N LEU A 624 6.71 -4.63 -19.24
CA LEU A 624 5.36 -4.20 -18.84
C LEU A 624 4.55 -3.67 -20.02
N GLY A 625 5.18 -3.43 -21.19
CA GLY A 625 4.50 -2.89 -22.36
C GLY A 625 3.28 -3.72 -22.74
N GLY A 626 2.14 -3.07 -22.90
CA GLY A 626 0.86 -3.72 -23.18
C GLY A 626 0.14 -4.31 -21.96
N ASN A 627 0.71 -4.22 -20.75
CA ASN A 627 0.00 -4.62 -19.52
C ASN A 627 -1.04 -3.58 -19.14
N GLU A 628 -2.15 -4.05 -18.57
CA GLU A 628 -3.20 -3.20 -18.02
C GLU A 628 -2.74 -2.54 -16.71
N LEU A 629 -3.25 -1.33 -16.45
CA LEU A 629 -2.99 -0.62 -15.20
C LEU A 629 -3.72 -1.28 -14.02
N THR A 630 -3.26 -0.93 -12.83
CA THR A 630 -3.81 -1.49 -11.58
C THR A 630 -5.15 -0.86 -11.23
N ASN A 631 -6.04 -1.66 -10.62
CA ASN A 631 -7.37 -1.23 -10.15
C ASN A 631 -8.23 -0.58 -11.25
N ALA A 632 -8.04 -0.99 -12.50
CA ALA A 632 -8.71 -0.49 -13.68
C ALA A 632 -9.52 -1.62 -14.35
N PRO A 633 -10.74 -1.93 -13.88
CA PRO A 633 -11.59 -2.91 -14.54
C PRO A 633 -11.99 -2.43 -15.94
N LYS A 634 -11.98 -3.34 -16.93
CA LYS A 634 -12.30 -2.99 -18.32
C LYS A 634 -13.72 -2.47 -18.54
N ALA A 635 -14.64 -2.86 -17.67
CA ALA A 635 -15.99 -2.36 -17.73
C ALA A 635 -16.63 -2.35 -16.33
N THR A 636 -17.50 -1.38 -16.11
CA THR A 636 -18.41 -1.33 -14.96
C THR A 636 -19.81 -0.99 -15.40
N ALA A 637 -20.81 -1.51 -14.69
CA ALA A 637 -22.21 -1.21 -14.93
C ALA A 637 -22.97 -1.04 -13.62
N HIS A 638 -23.82 -0.02 -13.54
CA HIS A 638 -24.76 0.18 -12.46
C HIS A 638 -26.18 0.37 -13.02
N ILE A 639 -27.17 -0.23 -12.36
CA ILE A 639 -28.59 -0.01 -12.66
C ILE A 639 -29.34 0.15 -11.33
N GLY A 640 -29.97 1.30 -11.16
CA GLY A 640 -30.89 1.60 -10.05
C GLY A 640 -32.32 1.66 -10.53
N ILE A 641 -33.24 1.02 -9.82
CA ILE A 641 -34.68 1.08 -10.10
C ILE A 641 -35.38 1.52 -8.82
N GLU A 642 -36.02 2.67 -8.85
CA GLU A 642 -36.81 3.22 -7.77
C GLU A 642 -38.28 3.32 -8.17
N TYR A 643 -39.16 2.89 -7.29
CA TYR A 643 -40.61 3.06 -7.47
C TYR A 643 -41.24 3.68 -6.23
N THR A 644 -41.86 4.81 -6.43
CA THR A 644 -42.64 5.53 -5.39
C THR A 644 -44.11 5.25 -5.56
N ALA A 645 -44.74 4.61 -4.54
CA ALA A 645 -46.15 4.34 -4.47
C ALA A 645 -46.81 5.25 -3.43
N ASP A 646 -47.84 6.01 -3.83
CA ASP A 646 -48.60 6.87 -2.97
C ASP A 646 -49.93 6.19 -2.59
N PHE A 647 -50.08 5.84 -1.32
CA PHE A 647 -51.32 5.27 -0.74
C PHE A 647 -52.11 6.39 -0.09
N THR A 648 -52.89 7.13 -0.88
CA THR A 648 -53.60 8.33 -0.45
C THR A 648 -54.64 8.06 0.66
N GLU A 649 -55.33 6.90 0.66
CA GLU A 649 -56.27 6.51 1.68
C GLU A 649 -55.62 6.29 3.05
N SER A 650 -54.36 5.87 3.06
CA SER A 650 -53.59 5.58 4.28
C SER A 650 -52.65 6.72 4.66
N ASN A 651 -52.59 7.78 3.88
CA ASN A 651 -51.59 8.84 4.00
C ASN A 651 -50.17 8.31 4.09
N LEU A 652 -49.81 7.31 3.26
CA LEU A 652 -48.52 6.68 3.22
C LEU A 652 -47.90 6.81 1.82
N GLN A 653 -46.61 7.09 1.79
CA GLN A 653 -45.75 6.95 0.61
C GLN A 653 -44.77 5.82 0.88
N VAL A 654 -44.61 4.92 -0.08
CA VAL A 654 -43.64 3.82 -0.03
C VAL A 654 -42.68 3.99 -1.21
N ILE A 655 -41.41 4.14 -0.91
CA ILE A 655 -40.33 4.25 -1.92
C ILE A 655 -39.54 2.96 -1.83
N SER A 656 -39.49 2.21 -2.92
CA SER A 656 -38.74 0.96 -3.02
C SER A 656 -37.61 1.17 -4.04
N ARG A 657 -36.39 0.79 -3.71
CA ARG A 657 -35.22 0.91 -4.60
C ARG A 657 -34.44 -0.40 -4.59
N LEU A 658 -34.00 -0.80 -5.80
CA LEU A 658 -33.07 -1.89 -6.05
C LEU A 658 -31.89 -1.33 -6.83
N ASP A 659 -30.68 -1.62 -6.39
CA ASP A 659 -29.43 -1.24 -7.04
C ASP A 659 -28.65 -2.51 -7.39
N TYR A 660 -28.22 -2.62 -8.63
CA TYR A 660 -27.30 -3.64 -9.15
C TYR A 660 -26.03 -2.98 -9.63
N TYR A 661 -24.89 -3.45 -9.17
CA TYR A 661 -23.57 -3.03 -9.66
C TYR A 661 -22.78 -4.25 -10.08
N TRP A 662 -22.09 -4.13 -11.19
CA TRP A 662 -21.16 -5.13 -11.73
C TRP A 662 -19.86 -4.46 -12.15
N GLN A 663 -18.74 -5.15 -11.95
CA GLN A 663 -17.44 -4.80 -12.55
C GLN A 663 -16.75 -6.02 -13.13
N ASP A 664 -15.97 -5.78 -14.18
CA ASP A 664 -15.10 -6.78 -14.80
C ASP A 664 -13.89 -7.09 -13.90
N SER A 665 -13.15 -8.13 -14.25
CA SER A 665 -11.87 -8.47 -13.64
C SER A 665 -10.86 -7.32 -13.75
N MET A 666 -9.91 -7.27 -12.82
CA MET A 666 -8.86 -6.25 -12.80
C MET A 666 -7.56 -6.80 -12.23
N TRP A 667 -6.49 -6.04 -12.37
CA TRP A 667 -5.18 -6.33 -11.82
C TRP A 667 -4.87 -5.46 -10.60
N THR A 668 -4.15 -6.02 -9.64
CA THR A 668 -3.70 -5.29 -8.43
C THR A 668 -2.25 -4.82 -8.52
N ARG A 669 -1.48 -5.34 -9.48
CA ARG A 669 -0.11 -4.90 -9.78
C ARG A 669 0.12 -4.92 -11.29
N LEU A 670 1.04 -4.09 -11.75
CA LEU A 670 1.38 -3.89 -13.17
C LEU A 670 1.95 -5.14 -13.88
N TYR A 671 2.38 -6.15 -13.12
CA TYR A 671 2.97 -7.36 -13.74
C TYR A 671 1.94 -8.27 -14.40
N ASN A 672 0.66 -8.09 -14.14
CA ASN A 672 -0.46 -8.83 -14.69
C ASN A 672 -0.26 -10.36 -14.62
N THR A 673 0.24 -10.85 -13.50
CA THR A 673 0.41 -12.29 -13.25
C THR A 673 -0.86 -12.87 -12.61
N THR A 674 -0.99 -14.20 -12.62
CA THR A 674 -2.13 -14.87 -11.97
C THR A 674 -2.26 -14.56 -10.47
N ARG A 675 -1.17 -14.12 -9.83
CA ARG A 675 -1.20 -13.65 -8.44
C ARG A 675 -1.86 -12.29 -8.28
N ASP A 676 -1.92 -11.51 -9.35
CA ASP A 676 -2.31 -10.10 -9.33
C ASP A 676 -3.79 -9.91 -9.68
N SER A 677 -4.46 -10.96 -10.20
CA SER A 677 -5.83 -10.87 -10.68
C SER A 677 -6.85 -10.80 -9.55
N ILE A 678 -7.89 -10.03 -9.78
CA ILE A 678 -9.16 -10.05 -9.08
C ILE A 678 -10.23 -10.41 -10.12
N ASP A 679 -11.05 -11.41 -9.82
CA ASP A 679 -12.13 -11.85 -10.71
C ASP A 679 -13.25 -10.80 -10.77
N SER A 680 -14.04 -10.81 -11.85
CA SER A 680 -15.24 -10.00 -11.97
C SER A 680 -16.25 -10.34 -10.87
N TRP A 681 -17.00 -9.33 -10.41
CA TRP A 681 -18.00 -9.52 -9.37
C TRP A 681 -19.17 -8.56 -9.51
N ASP A 682 -20.26 -8.87 -8.82
CA ASP A 682 -21.45 -8.04 -8.78
C ASP A 682 -22.02 -7.96 -7.35
N VAL A 683 -22.88 -6.97 -7.12
CA VAL A 683 -23.59 -6.80 -5.85
C VAL A 683 -24.97 -6.22 -6.06
N ILE A 684 -25.95 -6.73 -5.28
CA ILE A 684 -27.30 -6.23 -5.25
C ILE A 684 -27.58 -5.62 -3.88
N ASN A 685 -28.11 -4.38 -3.88
CA ASN A 685 -28.59 -3.70 -2.69
C ASN A 685 -30.08 -3.37 -2.86
N ALA A 686 -30.83 -3.38 -1.77
CA ALA A 686 -32.25 -3.02 -1.81
C ALA A 686 -32.66 -2.23 -0.58
N GLN A 687 -33.64 -1.34 -0.75
CA GLN A 687 -34.24 -0.61 0.36
C GLN A 687 -35.72 -0.31 0.12
N VAL A 688 -36.44 -0.17 1.23
CA VAL A 688 -37.82 0.32 1.25
C VAL A 688 -37.94 1.41 2.30
N ILE A 689 -38.37 2.59 1.89
CA ILE A 689 -38.66 3.73 2.78
C ILE A 689 -40.16 3.88 2.90
N ILE A 690 -40.67 3.91 4.12
CA ILE A 690 -42.07 4.14 4.45
C ILE A 690 -42.17 5.50 5.12
N LYS A 691 -42.91 6.42 4.52
CA LYS A 691 -43.05 7.80 4.97
C LYS A 691 -44.54 8.18 5.01
N PRO A 692 -45.10 8.58 6.15
CA PRO A 692 -46.40 9.20 6.17
C PRO A 692 -46.40 10.54 5.43
N THR A 693 -47.38 10.82 4.59
CA THR A 693 -47.45 12.05 3.78
C THR A 693 -47.75 13.30 4.60
N ASN A 694 -48.25 13.12 5.82
CA ASN A 694 -48.58 14.19 6.75
C ASN A 694 -47.62 14.27 7.96
N SER A 695 -46.46 13.70 7.89
CA SER A 695 -45.48 13.64 8.97
C SER A 695 -44.06 13.72 8.42
N ASP A 696 -43.16 14.32 9.18
CA ASP A 696 -41.72 14.38 8.86
C ASP A 696 -40.94 13.14 9.27
N PHE A 697 -41.63 12.12 9.87
CA PHE A 697 -41.00 10.85 10.20
C PHE A 697 -40.95 9.91 9.01
N TYR A 698 -39.90 9.08 8.97
CA TYR A 698 -39.78 7.95 8.05
C TYR A 698 -39.11 6.75 8.70
N ALA A 699 -39.44 5.55 8.19
CA ALA A 699 -38.73 4.32 8.48
C ALA A 699 -38.12 3.78 7.19
N ARG A 700 -36.85 3.35 7.23
CA ARG A 700 -36.12 2.74 6.11
C ARG A 700 -35.72 1.32 6.51
N LEU A 701 -36.15 0.34 5.73
CA LEU A 701 -35.63 -1.02 5.75
C LEU A 701 -34.61 -1.14 4.63
N TRP A 702 -33.44 -1.72 4.92
CA TRP A 702 -32.39 -1.84 3.90
C TRP A 702 -31.63 -3.16 4.01
N VAL A 703 -31.11 -3.62 2.91
CA VAL A 703 -30.17 -4.72 2.78
C VAL A 703 -29.08 -4.35 1.80
N GLN A 704 -27.83 -4.61 2.20
CA GLN A 704 -26.64 -4.52 1.37
C GLN A 704 -26.11 -5.92 1.13
N ASN A 705 -25.53 -6.15 -0.06
CA ASN A 705 -25.06 -7.46 -0.51
C ASN A 705 -26.15 -8.54 -0.32
N LEU A 706 -27.28 -8.36 -1.01
CA LEU A 706 -28.47 -9.23 -0.87
C LEU A 706 -28.14 -10.70 -1.15
N ALA A 707 -27.25 -10.97 -2.10
CA ALA A 707 -26.83 -12.32 -2.47
C ALA A 707 -25.90 -12.96 -1.45
N ASP A 708 -25.26 -12.19 -0.57
CA ASP A 708 -24.24 -12.61 0.40
C ASP A 708 -22.96 -13.15 -0.28
N ASP A 709 -22.58 -12.51 -1.39
CA ASP A 709 -21.41 -12.89 -2.15
C ASP A 709 -20.11 -12.39 -1.50
N ASP A 710 -19.07 -13.21 -1.59
CA ASP A 710 -17.74 -12.92 -1.07
C ASP A 710 -16.89 -12.19 -2.14
N ASN A 711 -17.31 -11.00 -2.51
CA ASN A 711 -16.67 -10.19 -3.54
C ASN A 711 -15.30 -9.67 -3.08
N GLN A 712 -14.26 -10.03 -3.80
CA GLN A 712 -12.91 -9.52 -3.57
C GLN A 712 -12.77 -8.13 -4.20
N THR A 713 -12.39 -7.13 -3.41
CA THR A 713 -12.30 -5.73 -3.84
C THR A 713 -10.87 -5.23 -3.98
N GLY A 714 -9.89 -5.93 -3.42
CA GLY A 714 -8.50 -5.54 -3.47
C GLY A 714 -7.55 -6.63 -2.97
N ALA A 715 -6.26 -6.41 -3.16
CA ALA A 715 -5.20 -7.25 -2.61
C ALA A 715 -3.97 -6.41 -2.28
N TYR A 716 -3.27 -6.81 -1.23
CA TYR A 716 -1.98 -6.26 -0.81
C TYR A 716 -0.95 -7.39 -0.78
N PHE A 717 0.27 -7.10 -1.24
CA PHE A 717 1.35 -8.07 -1.29
C PHE A 717 2.49 -7.64 -0.38
N THR A 718 2.98 -8.57 0.44
CA THR A 718 4.18 -8.31 1.23
C THR A 718 5.44 -8.60 0.42
N ASP A 719 6.55 -8.01 0.84
CA ASP A 719 7.85 -8.25 0.22
C ASP A 719 8.42 -9.63 0.57
N PRO A 720 9.52 -10.06 -0.07
CA PRO A 720 10.17 -11.33 0.22
C PRO A 720 10.62 -11.51 1.67
N SER A 721 10.99 -10.43 2.36
CA SER A 721 11.44 -10.50 3.76
C SER A 721 10.30 -10.77 4.73
N SER A 722 9.08 -10.45 4.33
CA SER A 722 7.85 -10.70 5.08
C SER A 722 7.15 -12.01 4.70
N GLY A 723 7.64 -12.73 3.70
CA GLY A 723 7.13 -14.04 3.30
C GLY A 723 6.33 -14.08 2.02
N GLN A 724 6.18 -12.97 1.30
CA GLN A 724 5.52 -12.87 -0.02
C GLN A 724 4.04 -13.27 -0.03
N PHE A 725 3.33 -13.14 1.06
CA PHE A 725 1.91 -13.46 1.08
C PHE A 725 1.06 -12.34 0.48
N ARG A 726 -0.14 -12.71 0.04
CA ARG A 726 -1.18 -11.83 -0.43
C ARG A 726 -2.26 -11.71 0.65
N ASN A 727 -2.63 -10.49 1.00
CA ASN A 727 -3.82 -10.19 1.79
C ASN A 727 -4.94 -9.83 0.83
N ASP A 728 -6.06 -10.53 0.87
CA ASP A 728 -7.23 -10.20 0.09
C ASP A 728 -8.22 -9.39 0.93
N PHE A 729 -8.78 -8.36 0.33
CA PHE A 729 -9.83 -7.53 0.91
C PHE A 729 -11.15 -7.89 0.26
N TYR A 730 -12.17 -8.03 1.08
CA TYR A 730 -13.50 -8.42 0.63
C TYR A 730 -14.53 -7.35 0.97
N MET A 731 -15.55 -7.23 0.15
CA MET A 731 -16.72 -6.44 0.45
C MET A 731 -17.39 -6.97 1.73
N GLU A 732 -18.09 -6.09 2.44
CA GLU A 732 -18.89 -6.49 3.61
C GLU A 732 -19.87 -7.62 3.25
N PRO A 733 -20.09 -8.58 4.16
CA PRO A 733 -21.11 -9.61 3.97
C PRO A 733 -22.50 -8.98 3.92
N ARG A 734 -23.53 -9.79 3.64
CA ARG A 734 -24.89 -9.30 3.67
C ARG A 734 -25.23 -8.64 5.00
N MET A 735 -25.55 -7.36 4.95
CA MET A 735 -26.00 -6.59 6.09
C MET A 735 -27.44 -6.10 5.85
N PHE A 736 -28.22 -6.06 6.89
CA PHE A 736 -29.56 -5.49 6.84
C PHE A 736 -29.87 -4.69 8.10
N GLY A 737 -30.74 -3.73 7.96
CA GLY A 737 -31.06 -2.87 9.09
C GLY A 737 -32.35 -2.08 8.93
N VAL A 738 -32.67 -1.38 10.00
CA VAL A 738 -33.77 -0.44 10.06
C VAL A 738 -33.26 0.91 10.52
N SER A 739 -33.60 1.96 9.78
CA SER A 739 -33.30 3.34 10.15
C SER A 739 -34.60 4.12 10.37
N PHE A 740 -34.60 4.97 11.35
CA PHE A 740 -35.71 5.92 11.60
C PHE A 740 -35.14 7.33 11.49
N GLY A 741 -35.86 8.20 10.85
CA GLY A 741 -35.49 9.62 10.72
C GLY A 741 -36.69 10.54 10.87
N ALA A 742 -36.43 11.76 11.29
CA ALA A 742 -37.36 12.86 11.34
C ALA A 742 -36.72 14.13 10.78
N LYS A 743 -37.50 14.94 10.07
CA LYS A 743 -37.08 16.27 9.63
C LYS A 743 -37.77 17.27 10.58
N PHE A 744 -36.96 18.19 11.15
CA PHE A 744 -37.47 19.20 12.10
C PHE A 744 -37.51 20.57 11.45
#